data_768d28d3cbc219ff64eff444d3b7713e
#
_entry.id   768d28d3cbc219ff64eff444d3b7713e
#
_cell.length_a   1.000
_cell.length_b   1.000
_cell.length_c   1.000
_cell.angle_alpha   90.00
_cell.angle_beta   90.00
_cell.angle_gamma   90.00
#
_symmetry.space_group_name_H-M   'P 1'
#
loop_
_entity.id
_entity.type
_entity.pdbx_description
1 polymer ?
#
loop_
_entity_poly.entity_id
_entity_poly.type
_entity_poly.pdbx_seq_one_letter_code
_entity_poly.pdbx_strand_id
1 'polypeptide(L)'
;MKAFAALVLAAMAGGALAPQPVRAQAAPAATAGRGVNVPAGPLGAALAGFAQQAKVLLSFDPALTEGMQSPGLQGDYSVEQGFAALLAGTSLEVLRRGDGDYLLQRTDQTTQLAPVLVLGAGATTEGSGLYTADWMRSANGLVLSQRETPQSTSVLTRQQLDDRSISSVRDVMENATGMNVQQAESERLSYYSRGFSLDTFQFDGVVKPLNGLYQFGDGNLDPVIYDHVEIIRGATGLMSGTGNPGGSVNFIRKRPTRDFQGSVKAAAGTEDTYRGEIDLSTPFNESGSVRGRLVGAKERRGDTMDLYKKKRDVLYGIVEADVAAATTVSLGGSVQRTRPSGISWGGLPALDAEGKPIDWPKGQAMGAKWSRWDTDSHEYFAQVEHGFANGWNARLSYTRLENTFNAPLLFTSDVPLTIDGFSTPPLLRKFKGGSDQDVYGGSVDGGFDAFGRRHQFNLGFSHSVINAWNQSWDTSDQAGYPIPDIKNWTGDWPTPTWDILSLSQTHRDKQTGIYGTLRLGLTDSLHLLTGARWTRWESTETSGGVTGYSHTYSEVTPYVGLTYDLDDTYTAYASYTNIFQPQMVKTRDWSMAGPAYGHNYEAGLKASYLDGRLNASVAVFQTDQKDVAEYGGYDYAHDDGWYYILDGTRTRGFEVELAGEVTPGWNVFLGYTYRQSKDNEGKKVQTTQPEQLLKLSTAYRLPGAWNKLTVGGGVRWQSQTSAQTYYGLQSGAIVQKPYALFDLMAQYNFSDKTQLQLNVRNLADKKYYRSMGFYNSVFYGEGRSALVTLTQRF
;
A
#
# COMPACT_ATOMS: atom_id res chain seq x y z
N MET A 1 21.47 11.79 -17.36
CA MET A 1 20.02 11.99 -17.28
C MET A 1 19.30 11.84 -18.63
N LYS A 2 19.74 12.49 -19.71
CA LYS A 2 19.16 12.26 -21.06
C LYS A 2 19.30 10.81 -21.57
N ALA A 3 20.35 10.10 -21.17
CA ALA A 3 20.58 8.70 -21.56
C ALA A 3 19.67 7.71 -20.83
N PHE A 4 19.22 8.04 -19.62
CA PHE A 4 18.36 7.14 -18.82
C PHE A 4 16.89 7.21 -19.25
N ALA A 5 16.41 8.41 -19.61
CA ALA A 5 15.08 8.58 -20.19
C ALA A 5 14.96 7.87 -21.56
N ALA A 6 16.06 7.85 -22.33
CA ALA A 6 16.13 7.13 -23.59
C ALA A 6 16.12 5.60 -23.41
N LEU A 7 16.66 5.09 -22.29
CA LEU A 7 16.67 3.63 -22.03
C LEU A 7 15.30 3.12 -21.62
N VAL A 8 14.53 3.90 -20.86
CA VAL A 8 13.15 3.54 -20.44
C VAL A 8 12.18 3.68 -21.61
N LEU A 9 12.34 4.72 -22.44
CA LEU A 9 11.59 4.87 -23.69
C LEU A 9 11.98 3.81 -24.72
N ALA A 10 13.24 3.38 -24.77
CA ALA A 10 13.69 2.30 -25.65
C ALA A 10 13.15 0.93 -25.21
N ALA A 11 12.98 0.69 -23.91
CA ALA A 11 12.36 -0.55 -23.41
C ALA A 11 10.85 -0.60 -23.72
N MET A 12 10.19 0.56 -23.80
CA MET A 12 8.78 0.63 -24.20
C MET A 12 8.59 0.74 -25.73
N ALA A 13 9.57 1.32 -26.44
CA ALA A 13 9.58 1.42 -27.91
C ALA A 13 10.16 0.18 -28.61
N GLY A 14 10.79 -0.72 -27.89
CA GLY A 14 11.33 -1.99 -28.43
C GLY A 14 10.29 -2.97 -28.96
N GLY A 15 8.98 -2.67 -28.76
CA GLY A 15 7.87 -3.40 -29.38
C GLY A 15 7.31 -2.79 -30.68
N ALA A 16 7.75 -1.60 -31.06
CA ALA A 16 7.32 -0.93 -32.31
C ALA A 16 8.44 -0.86 -33.34
N LEU A 17 9.04 -2.00 -33.65
CA LEU A 17 9.66 -2.16 -34.95
C LEU A 17 8.51 -2.23 -35.98
N ALA A 18 8.41 -1.22 -36.83
CA ALA A 18 7.52 -1.22 -37.96
C ALA A 18 7.62 -2.57 -38.67
N PRO A 19 6.49 -3.19 -39.03
CA PRO A 19 6.55 -4.42 -39.80
C PRO A 19 7.22 -4.10 -41.11
N GLN A 20 8.40 -4.59 -41.32
CA GLN A 20 8.83 -4.86 -42.68
C GLN A 20 7.80 -5.82 -43.24
N PRO A 21 7.39 -5.70 -44.50
CA PRO A 21 6.49 -6.66 -45.10
C PRO A 21 7.20 -8.03 -45.10
N VAL A 22 6.99 -8.77 -44.05
CA VAL A 22 7.25 -10.19 -44.05
C VAL A 22 6.30 -10.71 -45.13
N ARG A 23 6.85 -11.14 -46.23
CA ARG A 23 6.14 -12.03 -47.15
C ARG A 23 5.37 -12.98 -46.25
N ALA A 24 4.06 -12.99 -46.47
CA ALA A 24 3.17 -13.92 -45.78
C ALA A 24 3.80 -15.31 -45.82
N GLN A 25 4.43 -15.65 -44.71
CA GLN A 25 4.64 -17.04 -44.41
C GLN A 25 3.22 -17.52 -44.12
N ALA A 26 2.73 -18.37 -44.99
CA ALA A 26 1.44 -19.00 -44.87
C ALA A 26 1.24 -19.38 -43.39
N ALA A 27 0.09 -19.02 -42.84
CA ALA A 27 -0.38 -19.58 -41.56
C ALA A 27 -0.02 -21.07 -41.60
N PRO A 28 0.45 -21.66 -40.47
CA PRO A 28 0.67 -23.11 -40.45
C PRO A 28 -0.59 -23.72 -40.98
N ALA A 29 -0.47 -24.36 -42.10
CA ALA A 29 -1.59 -24.97 -42.85
C ALA A 29 -2.43 -25.67 -41.78
N ALA A 30 -3.71 -25.34 -41.71
CA ALA A 30 -4.69 -26.18 -41.04
C ALA A 30 -4.32 -27.60 -41.46
N THR A 31 -3.90 -28.42 -40.49
CA THR A 31 -3.43 -29.79 -40.74
C THR A 31 -4.48 -30.43 -41.60
N ALA A 32 -4.14 -30.71 -42.87
CA ALA A 32 -5.02 -31.24 -43.84
C ALA A 32 -5.77 -32.41 -43.23
N GLY A 33 -7.10 -32.35 -43.24
CA GLY A 33 -7.94 -33.39 -42.71
C GLY A 33 -7.45 -34.75 -43.25
N ARG A 34 -7.23 -35.70 -42.38
CA ARG A 34 -6.88 -37.08 -42.79
C ARG A 34 -8.18 -37.88 -42.89
N GLY A 35 -8.34 -38.59 -43.94
CA GLY A 35 -9.42 -39.58 -44.07
C GLY A 35 -9.37 -40.56 -42.90
N VAL A 36 -10.30 -40.44 -41.98
CA VAL A 36 -10.44 -41.35 -40.83
C VAL A 36 -11.67 -42.20 -40.98
N ASN A 37 -11.57 -43.42 -40.53
CA ASN A 37 -12.68 -44.38 -40.50
C ASN A 37 -12.69 -45.10 -39.17
N VAL A 38 -13.50 -44.63 -38.22
CA VAL A 38 -13.68 -45.20 -36.88
C VAL A 38 -15.08 -45.83 -36.84
N PRO A 39 -15.19 -47.17 -36.64
CA PRO A 39 -16.47 -47.82 -36.59
C PRO A 39 -17.28 -47.44 -35.35
N ALA A 40 -18.62 -47.52 -35.47
CA ALA A 40 -19.50 -47.38 -34.30
C ALA A 40 -19.23 -48.45 -33.25
N GLY A 41 -19.33 -48.11 -31.96
CA GLY A 41 -19.06 -49.01 -30.86
C GLY A 41 -18.80 -48.31 -29.54
N PRO A 42 -18.18 -49.00 -28.55
CA PRO A 42 -17.86 -48.39 -27.28
C PRO A 42 -17.02 -47.12 -27.45
N LEU A 43 -17.40 -46.02 -26.74
CA LEU A 43 -16.78 -44.70 -26.92
C LEU A 43 -15.27 -44.75 -26.67
N GLY A 44 -14.80 -45.43 -25.62
CA GLY A 44 -13.37 -45.58 -25.32
C GLY A 44 -12.58 -46.22 -26.47
N ALA A 45 -13.15 -47.26 -27.11
CA ALA A 45 -12.53 -47.91 -28.28
C ALA A 45 -12.51 -47.01 -29.51
N ALA A 46 -13.57 -46.22 -29.73
CA ALA A 46 -13.66 -45.27 -30.84
C ALA A 46 -12.65 -44.14 -30.67
N LEU A 47 -12.49 -43.59 -29.45
CA LEU A 47 -11.51 -42.56 -29.15
C LEU A 47 -10.07 -43.05 -29.31
N ALA A 48 -9.76 -44.27 -28.83
CA ALA A 48 -8.43 -44.89 -28.98
C ALA A 48 -8.13 -45.19 -30.48
N GLY A 49 -9.12 -45.64 -31.21
CA GLY A 49 -9.01 -45.92 -32.67
C GLY A 49 -8.78 -44.66 -33.48
N PHE A 50 -9.45 -43.56 -33.11
CA PHE A 50 -9.22 -42.24 -33.73
C PHE A 50 -7.84 -41.70 -33.40
N ALA A 51 -7.43 -41.71 -32.11
CA ALA A 51 -6.11 -41.25 -31.66
C ALA A 51 -4.97 -42.00 -32.42
N GLN A 52 -5.12 -43.31 -32.60
CA GLN A 52 -4.16 -44.13 -33.36
C GLN A 52 -4.10 -43.74 -34.85
N GLN A 53 -5.22 -43.49 -35.49
CA GLN A 53 -5.28 -43.05 -36.91
C GLN A 53 -4.75 -41.64 -37.08
N ALA A 54 -5.03 -40.77 -36.12
CA ALA A 54 -4.54 -39.37 -36.05
C ALA A 54 -3.05 -39.31 -35.65
N LYS A 55 -2.44 -40.39 -35.16
CA LYS A 55 -1.06 -40.48 -34.66
C LYS A 55 -0.81 -39.52 -33.50
N VAL A 56 -1.73 -39.40 -32.53
CA VAL A 56 -1.61 -38.64 -31.30
C VAL A 56 -1.76 -39.57 -30.10
N LEU A 57 -1.16 -39.21 -28.98
CA LEU A 57 -1.32 -39.90 -27.72
C LEU A 57 -2.56 -39.37 -27.00
N LEU A 58 -3.49 -40.23 -26.65
CA LEU A 58 -4.66 -39.90 -25.84
C LEU A 58 -4.61 -40.71 -24.54
N SER A 59 -4.57 -40.00 -23.41
CA SER A 59 -4.61 -40.59 -22.07
C SER A 59 -5.99 -40.37 -21.45
N PHE A 60 -6.61 -41.41 -20.88
CA PHE A 60 -7.85 -41.30 -20.12
C PHE A 60 -8.06 -42.50 -19.20
N ASP A 61 -8.85 -42.26 -18.14
CA ASP A 61 -9.36 -43.35 -17.27
C ASP A 61 -10.49 -44.07 -17.99
N PRO A 62 -10.42 -45.36 -18.22
CA PRO A 62 -11.47 -46.16 -18.85
C PRO A 62 -12.85 -45.97 -18.21
N ALA A 63 -12.92 -45.72 -16.92
CA ALA A 63 -14.16 -45.45 -16.20
C ALA A 63 -14.93 -44.23 -16.72
N LEU A 64 -14.27 -43.27 -17.39
CA LEU A 64 -14.92 -42.10 -17.99
C LEU A 64 -15.82 -42.43 -19.19
N THR A 65 -15.49 -43.50 -19.90
CA THR A 65 -16.20 -43.91 -21.14
C THR A 65 -17.02 -45.18 -20.95
N GLU A 66 -17.10 -45.74 -19.74
CA GLU A 66 -17.84 -46.95 -19.44
C GLU A 66 -19.34 -46.81 -19.72
N GLY A 67 -19.90 -47.73 -20.46
CA GLY A 67 -21.31 -47.70 -20.85
C GLY A 67 -21.68 -46.73 -21.97
N MET A 68 -20.74 -45.90 -22.46
CA MET A 68 -20.98 -44.92 -23.54
C MET A 68 -20.74 -45.54 -24.93
N GLN A 69 -21.57 -45.20 -25.90
CA GLN A 69 -21.47 -45.63 -27.28
C GLN A 69 -21.16 -44.46 -28.22
N SER A 70 -20.32 -44.70 -29.21
CA SER A 70 -20.03 -43.74 -30.27
C SER A 70 -20.71 -44.18 -31.56
N PRO A 71 -21.28 -43.24 -32.34
CA PRO A 71 -21.82 -43.51 -33.69
C PRO A 71 -20.72 -43.84 -34.71
N GLY A 72 -19.45 -43.78 -34.32
CA GLY A 72 -18.30 -43.83 -35.20
C GLY A 72 -18.03 -42.51 -35.93
N LEU A 73 -16.95 -42.47 -36.72
CA LEU A 73 -16.52 -41.27 -37.46
C LEU A 73 -15.97 -41.65 -38.82
N GLN A 74 -16.49 -41.07 -39.92
CA GLN A 74 -15.98 -41.31 -41.24
C GLN A 74 -15.88 -40.00 -42.02
N GLY A 75 -14.73 -39.69 -42.58
CA GLY A 75 -14.49 -38.46 -43.34
C GLY A 75 -13.11 -37.83 -43.03
N ASP A 76 -12.90 -36.62 -43.55
CA ASP A 76 -11.68 -35.86 -43.31
C ASP A 76 -11.86 -34.95 -42.11
N TYR A 77 -11.10 -35.21 -41.05
CA TYR A 77 -11.16 -34.42 -39.81
C TYR A 77 -9.76 -33.98 -39.34
N SER A 78 -9.66 -32.79 -38.79
CA SER A 78 -8.53 -32.46 -37.92
C SER A 78 -8.57 -33.28 -36.60
N VAL A 79 -7.50 -33.31 -35.86
CA VAL A 79 -7.45 -34.02 -34.56
C VAL A 79 -8.51 -33.51 -33.60
N GLU A 80 -8.60 -32.20 -33.49
CA GLU A 80 -9.58 -31.52 -32.62
C GLU A 80 -11.01 -31.74 -33.06
N GLN A 81 -11.27 -31.63 -34.39
CA GLN A 81 -12.58 -31.87 -34.95
C GLN A 81 -13.06 -33.31 -34.80
N GLY A 82 -12.16 -34.30 -34.96
CA GLY A 82 -12.49 -35.70 -34.79
C GLY A 82 -12.82 -36.06 -33.34
N PHE A 83 -12.05 -35.54 -32.36
CA PHE A 83 -12.39 -35.71 -30.94
C PHE A 83 -13.73 -35.04 -30.62
N ALA A 84 -13.95 -33.79 -31.06
CA ALA A 84 -15.19 -33.08 -30.80
C ALA A 84 -16.42 -33.84 -31.40
N ALA A 85 -16.29 -34.42 -32.60
CA ALA A 85 -17.36 -35.20 -33.24
C ALA A 85 -17.65 -36.52 -32.49
N LEU A 86 -16.63 -37.23 -32.04
CA LEU A 86 -16.78 -38.44 -31.26
C LEU A 86 -17.38 -38.22 -29.87
N LEU A 87 -17.13 -37.06 -29.28
CA LEU A 87 -17.62 -36.67 -27.96
C LEU A 87 -18.95 -35.91 -28.01
N ALA A 88 -19.47 -35.60 -29.20
CA ALA A 88 -20.72 -34.89 -29.34
C ALA A 88 -21.88 -35.59 -28.59
N GLY A 89 -22.57 -34.83 -27.72
CA GLY A 89 -23.66 -35.38 -26.90
C GLY A 89 -23.20 -36.10 -25.62
N THR A 90 -21.90 -36.10 -25.32
CA THR A 90 -21.36 -36.60 -24.05
C THR A 90 -20.96 -35.42 -23.14
N SER A 91 -20.78 -35.69 -21.84
CA SER A 91 -20.20 -34.76 -20.88
C SER A 91 -18.67 -34.92 -20.78
N LEU A 92 -18.00 -35.19 -21.90
CA LEU A 92 -16.56 -35.41 -21.99
C LEU A 92 -15.94 -34.40 -22.97
N GLU A 93 -14.71 -33.97 -22.66
CA GLU A 93 -13.90 -33.11 -23.53
C GLU A 93 -12.45 -33.62 -23.58
N VAL A 94 -11.75 -33.29 -24.66
CA VAL A 94 -10.33 -33.59 -24.81
C VAL A 94 -9.52 -32.33 -24.77
N LEU A 95 -8.60 -32.27 -23.81
CA LEU A 95 -7.64 -31.18 -23.65
C LEU A 95 -6.28 -31.55 -24.26
N ARG A 96 -5.70 -30.59 -25.02
CA ARG A 96 -4.34 -30.71 -25.53
C ARG A 96 -3.34 -30.24 -24.48
N ARG A 97 -2.35 -31.03 -24.16
CA ARG A 97 -1.22 -30.67 -23.31
C ARG A 97 -0.07 -30.04 -24.10
N GLY A 98 0.83 -29.29 -23.42
CA GLY A 98 1.88 -28.53 -24.06
C GLY A 98 2.91 -29.32 -24.89
N ASP A 99 2.98 -30.64 -24.72
CA ASP A 99 3.82 -31.59 -25.45
C ASP A 99 3.15 -32.20 -26.71
N GLY A 100 1.88 -31.79 -26.95
CA GLY A 100 1.10 -32.31 -28.11
C GLY A 100 0.26 -33.53 -27.82
N ASP A 101 0.26 -34.01 -26.58
CA ASP A 101 -0.58 -35.13 -26.12
C ASP A 101 -1.97 -34.64 -25.74
N TYR A 102 -2.93 -35.57 -25.66
CA TYR A 102 -4.34 -35.27 -25.37
C TYR A 102 -4.79 -36.01 -24.11
N LEU A 103 -5.59 -35.35 -23.28
CA LEU A 103 -6.21 -35.93 -22.08
C LEU A 103 -7.73 -35.80 -22.16
N LEU A 104 -8.45 -36.93 -22.02
CA LEU A 104 -9.90 -36.97 -21.91
C LEU A 104 -10.28 -36.72 -20.44
N GLN A 105 -11.19 -35.77 -20.23
CA GLN A 105 -11.80 -35.50 -18.94
C GLN A 105 -13.30 -35.28 -19.07
N ARG A 106 -14.03 -35.29 -17.94
CA ARG A 106 -15.43 -34.85 -17.96
C ARG A 106 -15.46 -33.36 -18.20
N THR A 107 -16.32 -32.92 -19.13
CA THR A 107 -16.78 -31.57 -19.16
C THR A 107 -17.60 -31.41 -17.87
N ASP A 108 -17.06 -30.73 -16.90
CA ASP A 108 -17.87 -30.30 -15.77
C ASP A 108 -18.95 -29.39 -16.34
N GLN A 109 -20.12 -29.94 -16.62
CA GLN A 109 -21.36 -29.19 -16.66
C GLN A 109 -21.74 -28.85 -15.20
N THR A 110 -20.88 -28.22 -14.47
CA THR A 110 -21.32 -27.13 -13.67
C THR A 110 -21.87 -26.12 -14.66
N THR A 111 -23.20 -25.95 -14.70
CA THR A 111 -23.76 -24.66 -15.00
C THR A 111 -22.68 -23.67 -14.58
N GLN A 112 -22.03 -22.95 -15.49
CA GLN A 112 -21.24 -21.78 -15.12
C GLN A 112 -22.24 -20.80 -14.53
N LEU A 113 -22.59 -21.05 -13.27
CA LEU A 113 -22.78 -19.97 -12.34
C LEU A 113 -21.52 -19.14 -12.52
N ALA A 114 -21.67 -17.91 -13.03
CA ALA A 114 -20.58 -16.96 -13.12
C ALA A 114 -19.74 -17.16 -11.86
N PRO A 115 -18.42 -17.44 -11.99
CA PRO A 115 -17.66 -17.89 -10.84
C PRO A 115 -18.08 -17.00 -9.69
N VAL A 116 -18.67 -17.60 -8.67
CA VAL A 116 -18.92 -16.89 -7.42
C VAL A 116 -17.50 -16.58 -6.98
N LEU A 117 -17.06 -15.38 -7.32
CA LEU A 117 -15.80 -14.84 -6.87
C LEU A 117 -16.05 -14.71 -5.36
N VAL A 118 -15.75 -15.78 -4.64
CA VAL A 118 -15.60 -15.73 -3.20
C VAL A 118 -14.41 -14.81 -3.01
N LEU A 119 -14.70 -13.54 -2.79
CA LEU A 119 -13.76 -12.42 -2.78
C LEU A 119 -12.63 -12.57 -1.76
N GLY A 120 -12.66 -13.64 -0.98
CA GLY A 120 -11.61 -14.00 -0.04
C GLY A 120 -10.43 -14.77 -0.64
N ALA A 121 -10.62 -15.56 -1.70
CA ALA A 121 -9.58 -16.48 -2.19
C ALA A 121 -8.79 -15.95 -3.41
N GLY A 122 -9.32 -14.98 -4.16
CA GLY A 122 -8.69 -14.50 -5.40
C GLY A 122 -7.83 -13.24 -5.25
N ALA A 123 -7.81 -12.59 -4.08
CA ALA A 123 -7.05 -11.36 -3.84
C ALA A 123 -5.71 -11.59 -3.15
N THR A 124 -5.42 -12.82 -2.70
CA THR A 124 -4.20 -13.07 -1.95
C THR A 124 -2.98 -13.08 -2.86
N THR A 125 -1.94 -12.37 -2.46
CA THR A 125 -0.62 -12.36 -3.13
C THR A 125 0.34 -13.33 -2.44
N GLU A 126 -0.02 -13.82 -1.25
CA GLU A 126 0.76 -14.78 -0.49
C GLU A 126 0.89 -16.10 -1.26
N GLY A 127 2.11 -16.60 -1.34
CA GLY A 127 2.41 -17.86 -2.06
C GLY A 127 2.50 -17.71 -3.59
N SER A 128 2.14 -16.60 -4.19
CA SER A 128 2.24 -16.37 -5.65
C SER A 128 3.69 -16.31 -6.15
N GLY A 129 4.63 -15.90 -5.32
CA GLY A 129 6.02 -15.65 -5.71
C GLY A 129 6.18 -14.42 -6.62
N LEU A 130 5.13 -13.65 -6.89
CA LEU A 130 5.10 -12.56 -7.84
C LEU A 130 5.11 -11.19 -7.15
N TYR A 131 5.51 -10.17 -7.89
CA TYR A 131 5.41 -8.74 -7.53
C TYR A 131 4.17 -8.07 -8.14
N THR A 132 3.22 -8.85 -8.65
CA THR A 132 1.94 -8.40 -9.18
C THR A 132 0.77 -9.00 -8.42
N ALA A 133 -0.39 -8.33 -8.46
CA ALA A 133 -1.68 -8.83 -8.04
C ALA A 133 -2.64 -8.81 -9.23
N ASP A 134 -3.54 -9.79 -9.31
CA ASP A 134 -4.46 -9.93 -10.43
C ASP A 134 -5.48 -8.79 -10.48
N TRP A 135 -5.93 -8.33 -9.31
CA TRP A 135 -6.91 -7.26 -9.19
C TRP A 135 -6.81 -6.51 -7.85
N MET A 136 -7.45 -5.37 -7.81
CA MET A 136 -7.56 -4.51 -6.65
C MET A 136 -8.96 -3.88 -6.57
N ARG A 137 -9.30 -3.34 -5.39
CA ARG A 137 -10.63 -2.76 -5.14
C ARG A 137 -10.55 -1.33 -4.59
N SER A 138 -9.42 -0.92 -4.07
CA SER A 138 -9.29 0.30 -3.27
C SER A 138 -9.50 1.60 -4.05
N ALA A 139 -9.40 1.59 -5.38
CA ALA A 139 -9.47 2.79 -6.18
C ALA A 139 -10.92 3.32 -6.34
N ASN A 140 -11.89 2.42 -6.57
CA ASN A 140 -13.24 2.81 -6.95
C ASN A 140 -14.33 1.82 -6.49
N GLY A 141 -13.98 0.84 -5.66
CA GLY A 141 -14.90 -0.17 -5.11
C GLY A 141 -15.20 -1.35 -6.06
N LEU A 142 -14.88 -1.23 -7.35
CA LEU A 142 -14.97 -2.34 -8.31
C LEU A 142 -13.75 -3.24 -8.22
N VAL A 143 -13.93 -4.51 -8.52
CA VAL A 143 -12.84 -5.49 -8.67
C VAL A 143 -12.27 -5.35 -10.07
N LEU A 144 -11.13 -4.68 -10.18
CA LEU A 144 -10.46 -4.37 -11.45
C LEU A 144 -8.98 -4.72 -11.36
N SER A 145 -8.39 -5.11 -12.50
CA SER A 145 -6.95 -5.19 -12.61
C SER A 145 -6.31 -3.80 -12.55
N GLN A 146 -5.00 -3.74 -12.31
CA GLN A 146 -4.28 -2.47 -12.39
C GLN A 146 -4.43 -1.83 -13.77
N ARG A 147 -4.48 -2.62 -14.86
CA ARG A 147 -4.66 -2.15 -16.24
C ARG A 147 -6.01 -1.46 -16.43
N GLU A 148 -7.08 -2.03 -15.90
CA GLU A 148 -8.44 -1.49 -16.04
C GLU A 148 -8.73 -0.28 -15.14
N THR A 149 -7.88 -0.01 -14.15
CA THR A 149 -8.07 1.08 -13.18
C THR A 149 -7.49 2.38 -13.72
N PRO A 150 -8.31 3.43 -14.03
CA PRO A 150 -7.82 4.68 -14.64
C PRO A 150 -7.21 5.64 -13.61
N GLN A 151 -6.29 5.16 -12.78
CA GLN A 151 -5.51 5.92 -11.81
C GLN A 151 -4.13 5.27 -11.64
N SER A 152 -3.15 6.05 -11.20
CA SER A 152 -1.85 5.53 -10.79
C SER A 152 -2.00 4.71 -9.52
N THR A 153 -1.68 3.44 -9.61
CA THR A 153 -1.78 2.46 -8.51
C THR A 153 -0.49 1.68 -8.37
N SER A 154 -0.18 1.25 -7.17
CA SER A 154 0.89 0.29 -6.88
C SER A 154 0.37 -0.78 -5.95
N VAL A 155 0.84 -2.01 -6.11
CA VAL A 155 0.60 -3.10 -5.16
C VAL A 155 1.95 -3.63 -4.69
N LEU A 156 2.19 -3.59 -3.38
CA LEU A 156 3.33 -4.24 -2.76
C LEU A 156 2.87 -5.60 -2.25
N THR A 157 3.23 -6.66 -2.97
CA THR A 157 2.81 -8.02 -2.68
C THR A 157 3.52 -8.61 -1.46
N ARG A 158 2.98 -9.71 -0.89
CA ARG A 158 3.65 -10.40 0.22
C ARG A 158 5.08 -10.83 -0.14
N GLN A 159 5.30 -11.32 -1.36
CA GLN A 159 6.63 -11.69 -1.82
C GLN A 159 7.61 -10.50 -1.78
N GLN A 160 7.19 -9.34 -2.26
CA GLN A 160 8.03 -8.14 -2.25
C GLN A 160 8.31 -7.65 -0.81
N LEU A 161 7.33 -7.72 0.08
CA LEU A 161 7.49 -7.38 1.49
C LEU A 161 8.48 -8.32 2.19
N ASP A 162 8.43 -9.63 1.90
CA ASP A 162 9.33 -10.64 2.47
C ASP A 162 10.74 -10.54 1.92
N ASP A 163 10.92 -10.41 0.60
CA ASP A 163 12.25 -10.30 -0.04
C ASP A 163 13.06 -9.12 0.50
N ARG A 164 12.38 -8.04 0.84
CA ARG A 164 13.02 -6.82 1.38
C ARG A 164 13.01 -6.75 2.91
N SER A 165 12.53 -7.78 3.60
CA SER A 165 12.39 -7.81 5.07
C SER A 165 11.69 -6.54 5.59
N ILE A 166 10.56 -6.15 4.98
CA ILE A 166 9.78 -4.98 5.35
C ILE A 166 9.03 -5.28 6.64
N SER A 167 9.30 -4.51 7.70
CA SER A 167 8.73 -4.72 9.03
C SER A 167 8.00 -3.50 9.61
N SER A 168 7.82 -2.42 8.82
CA SER A 168 7.07 -1.23 9.26
C SER A 168 6.33 -0.56 8.10
N VAL A 169 5.27 0.21 8.42
CA VAL A 169 4.59 1.07 7.43
C VAL A 169 5.57 2.04 6.77
N ARG A 170 6.53 2.58 7.52
CA ARG A 170 7.62 3.39 6.97
C ARG A 170 8.35 2.68 5.84
N ASP A 171 8.77 1.43 6.08
CA ASP A 171 9.48 0.64 5.08
C ASP A 171 8.61 0.39 3.83
N VAL A 172 7.30 0.15 4.00
CA VAL A 172 6.34 0.05 2.88
C VAL A 172 6.40 1.31 2.03
N MET A 173 6.24 2.49 2.65
CA MET A 173 6.21 3.77 1.95
C MET A 173 7.56 4.12 1.29
N GLU A 174 8.67 3.83 1.96
CA GLU A 174 10.01 4.06 1.39
C GLU A 174 10.27 3.20 0.15
N ASN A 175 9.53 2.12 -0.05
CA ASN A 175 9.67 1.20 -1.18
C ASN A 175 8.58 1.35 -2.25
N ALA A 176 7.55 2.15 -2.05
CA ALA A 176 6.48 2.37 -3.01
C ALA A 176 6.75 3.56 -3.94
N THR A 177 6.29 3.47 -5.19
CA THR A 177 6.47 4.52 -6.22
C THR A 177 5.88 5.85 -5.75
N GLY A 178 6.63 6.93 -5.94
CA GLY A 178 6.16 8.30 -5.68
C GLY A 178 5.99 8.67 -4.21
N MET A 179 6.23 7.75 -3.28
CA MET A 179 6.11 8.02 -1.86
C MET A 179 7.39 8.62 -1.29
N ASN A 180 7.23 9.68 -0.50
CA ASN A 180 8.29 10.28 0.30
C ASN A 180 7.90 10.22 1.78
N VAL A 181 8.84 9.87 2.64
CA VAL A 181 8.65 9.80 4.08
C VAL A 181 9.47 10.89 4.74
N GLN A 182 8.83 11.72 5.53
CA GLN A 182 9.48 12.70 6.39
C GLN A 182 9.28 12.33 7.85
N GLN A 183 10.25 12.67 8.66
CA GLN A 183 10.30 12.34 10.06
C GLN A 183 10.47 13.63 10.87
N ALA A 184 9.48 13.92 11.71
CA ALA A 184 9.55 15.09 12.58
C ALA A 184 10.51 14.83 13.75
N GLU A 185 10.40 13.64 14.33
CA GLU A 185 11.28 13.08 15.35
C GLU A 185 11.25 11.54 15.24
N SER A 186 11.80 10.84 16.23
CA SER A 186 11.95 9.38 16.15
C SER A 186 10.63 8.62 15.90
N GLU A 187 9.47 9.11 16.37
CA GLU A 187 8.21 8.36 16.31
C GLU A 187 7.13 8.95 15.41
N ARG A 188 7.17 10.26 15.07
CA ARG A 188 6.18 10.88 14.16
C ARG A 188 6.70 10.91 12.74
N LEU A 189 5.97 10.24 11.86
CA LEU A 189 6.23 10.15 10.43
C LEU A 189 5.11 10.83 9.66
N SER A 190 5.48 11.53 8.61
CA SER A 190 4.55 12.08 7.63
C SER A 190 4.85 11.48 6.26
N TYR A 191 3.80 11.11 5.56
CA TYR A 191 3.87 10.47 4.25
C TYR A 191 3.38 11.46 3.20
N TYR A 192 4.07 11.49 2.08
CA TYR A 192 3.75 12.40 0.99
C TYR A 192 3.77 11.69 -0.34
N SER A 193 2.85 12.09 -1.20
CA SER A 193 2.84 11.72 -2.61
C SER A 193 2.45 12.94 -3.43
N ARG A 194 3.08 13.12 -4.58
CA ARG A 194 2.82 14.24 -5.49
C ARG A 194 2.91 15.64 -4.85
N GLY A 195 3.64 15.76 -3.73
CA GLY A 195 3.79 17.01 -2.99
C GLY A 195 2.75 17.24 -1.88
N PHE A 196 1.74 16.39 -1.77
CA PHE A 196 0.68 16.50 -0.76
C PHE A 196 0.83 15.43 0.31
N SER A 197 0.39 15.73 1.52
CA SER A 197 0.37 14.76 2.61
C SER A 197 -0.63 13.63 2.29
N LEU A 198 -0.29 12.45 2.78
CA LEU A 198 -1.15 11.29 2.75
C LEU A 198 -1.60 11.05 4.18
N ASP A 199 -2.84 11.36 4.45
CA ASP A 199 -3.44 11.37 5.79
C ASP A 199 -4.58 10.34 5.95
N THR A 200 -4.73 9.46 4.95
CA THR A 200 -5.77 8.43 4.94
C THR A 200 -5.16 7.05 4.73
N PHE A 201 -5.27 6.21 5.76
CA PHE A 201 -5.02 4.77 5.66
C PHE A 201 -6.35 4.02 5.61
N GLN A 202 -6.31 2.84 5.00
CA GLN A 202 -7.41 1.90 4.97
C GLN A 202 -6.93 0.51 5.41
N PHE A 203 -7.82 -0.24 6.05
CA PHE A 203 -7.61 -1.63 6.42
C PHE A 203 -8.78 -2.44 5.88
N ASP A 204 -8.54 -3.26 4.85
CA ASP A 204 -9.58 -3.91 4.03
C ASP A 204 -10.68 -2.94 3.54
N GLY A 205 -10.28 -1.72 3.17
CA GLY A 205 -11.18 -0.65 2.72
C GLY A 205 -11.83 0.17 3.84
N VAL A 206 -11.61 -0.17 5.10
CA VAL A 206 -12.08 0.62 6.26
C VAL A 206 -11.17 1.81 6.46
N VAL A 207 -11.72 3.02 6.33
CA VAL A 207 -10.96 4.27 6.40
C VAL A 207 -10.56 4.59 7.82
N LYS A 208 -9.27 4.83 8.05
CA LYS A 208 -8.70 5.35 9.28
C LYS A 208 -7.92 6.63 8.97
N PRO A 209 -8.42 7.80 9.35
CA PRO A 209 -7.66 9.05 9.22
C PRO A 209 -6.41 9.01 10.09
N LEU A 210 -5.29 9.49 9.54
CA LEU A 210 -4.10 9.76 10.33
C LEU A 210 -4.30 11.07 11.10
N ASN A 211 -4.28 11.02 12.41
CA ASN A 211 -4.34 12.24 13.20
C ASN A 211 -2.97 12.93 13.22
N GLY A 212 -2.85 14.09 12.54
CA GLY A 212 -1.58 14.76 12.29
C GLY A 212 -0.90 15.33 13.54
N LEU A 213 -1.64 15.68 14.61
CA LEU A 213 -1.04 16.35 15.77
C LEU A 213 -0.35 15.38 16.73
N TYR A 214 -0.97 14.25 17.03
CA TYR A 214 -0.46 13.25 17.97
C TYR A 214 -0.67 11.88 17.35
N GLN A 215 0.21 11.48 16.43
CA GLN A 215 0.09 10.18 15.77
C GLN A 215 0.07 9.06 16.80
N PHE A 216 -1.04 8.35 16.86
CA PHE A 216 -1.27 7.24 17.79
C PHE A 216 -0.50 5.97 17.42
N GLY A 217 0.70 6.11 16.83
CA GLY A 217 1.56 4.99 16.49
C GLY A 217 1.27 4.35 15.13
N ASP A 218 0.45 4.95 14.28
CA ASP A 218 0.07 4.39 12.97
C ASP A 218 1.27 4.16 12.05
N GLY A 219 2.29 5.01 12.12
CA GLY A 219 3.55 4.82 11.40
C GLY A 219 4.39 3.64 11.89
N ASN A 220 4.08 3.10 13.05
CA ASN A 220 4.79 1.99 13.68
C ASN A 220 4.09 0.63 13.53
N LEU A 221 2.96 0.56 12.83
CA LEU A 221 2.27 -0.69 12.57
C LEU A 221 3.17 -1.66 11.78
N ASP A 222 3.04 -2.94 12.12
CA ASP A 222 3.81 -4.02 11.53
C ASP A 222 3.03 -4.66 10.38
N PRO A 223 3.58 -4.74 9.17
CA PRO A 223 2.90 -5.34 8.04
C PRO A 223 2.87 -6.88 8.06
N VAL A 224 3.35 -7.55 9.10
CA VAL A 224 3.36 -9.02 9.19
C VAL A 224 1.96 -9.64 9.09
N ILE A 225 0.93 -8.91 9.54
CA ILE A 225 -0.47 -9.35 9.54
C ILE A 225 -1.20 -9.10 8.21
N TYR A 226 -0.54 -8.41 7.26
CA TYR A 226 -1.14 -8.07 5.96
C TYR A 226 -0.58 -8.96 4.85
N ASP A 227 -1.44 -9.31 3.90
CA ASP A 227 -1.08 -10.03 2.68
C ASP A 227 -0.34 -9.09 1.72
N HIS A 228 -0.94 -7.94 1.42
CA HIS A 228 -0.35 -6.94 0.53
C HIS A 228 -0.81 -5.53 0.88
N VAL A 229 -0.23 -4.56 0.21
CA VAL A 229 -0.57 -3.14 0.37
C VAL A 229 -0.89 -2.55 -0.98
N GLU A 230 -2.09 -1.97 -1.12
CA GLU A 230 -2.54 -1.25 -2.29
C GLU A 230 -2.37 0.26 -2.07
N ILE A 231 -1.80 0.95 -3.04
CA ILE A 231 -1.55 2.39 -2.97
C ILE A 231 -2.18 3.05 -4.17
N ILE A 232 -3.03 4.03 -3.93
CA ILE A 232 -3.66 4.87 -4.95
C ILE A 232 -3.12 6.27 -4.79
N ARG A 233 -2.57 6.86 -5.87
CA ARG A 233 -2.02 8.22 -5.87
C ARG A 233 -3.00 9.23 -6.45
N GLY A 234 -2.97 10.47 -5.93
CA GLY A 234 -3.89 11.54 -6.29
C GLY A 234 -5.11 11.61 -5.37
N ALA A 235 -6.17 12.30 -5.79
CA ALA A 235 -7.37 12.47 -4.99
C ALA A 235 -8.19 11.17 -4.91
N THR A 236 -8.53 10.72 -3.71
CA THR A 236 -9.22 9.44 -3.44
C THR A 236 -10.57 9.60 -2.75
N GLY A 237 -11.20 10.78 -2.88
CA GLY A 237 -12.42 11.15 -2.15
C GLY A 237 -13.60 10.23 -2.38
N LEU A 238 -13.68 9.53 -3.53
CA LEU A 238 -14.73 8.54 -3.80
C LEU A 238 -14.75 7.43 -2.72
N MET A 239 -13.60 6.92 -2.33
CA MET A 239 -13.52 5.84 -1.34
C MET A 239 -13.26 6.34 0.08
N SER A 240 -12.43 7.38 0.25
CA SER A 240 -12.06 7.90 1.57
C SER A 240 -13.06 8.93 2.14
N GLY A 241 -13.75 9.69 1.29
CA GLY A 241 -14.55 10.84 1.67
C GLY A 241 -13.70 12.08 1.86
N THR A 242 -13.07 12.22 3.02
CA THR A 242 -12.20 13.37 3.35
C THR A 242 -10.72 13.03 3.25
N GLY A 243 -9.88 14.04 3.07
CA GLY A 243 -8.41 13.95 3.09
C GLY A 243 -7.72 14.89 2.12
N ASN A 244 -6.40 14.74 2.00
CA ASN A 244 -5.55 15.47 1.06
C ASN A 244 -5.40 14.74 -0.28
N PRO A 245 -5.08 15.45 -1.38
CA PRO A 245 -4.95 14.83 -2.69
C PRO A 245 -3.61 14.08 -2.92
N GLY A 246 -2.95 13.64 -1.85
CA GLY A 246 -1.74 12.82 -1.93
C GLY A 246 -2.03 11.38 -2.33
N GLY A 247 -3.13 10.83 -1.85
CA GLY A 247 -3.52 9.44 -2.12
C GLY A 247 -4.09 8.72 -0.90
N SER A 248 -4.28 7.41 -1.05
CA SER A 248 -4.63 6.50 0.05
C SER A 248 -3.80 5.22 -0.01
N VAL A 249 -3.65 4.59 1.14
CA VAL A 249 -2.95 3.31 1.30
C VAL A 249 -3.89 2.33 1.98
N ASN A 250 -4.13 1.19 1.36
CA ASN A 250 -4.98 0.15 1.90
C ASN A 250 -4.15 -1.10 2.22
N PHE A 251 -4.21 -1.52 3.47
CA PHE A 251 -3.57 -2.73 3.97
C PHE A 251 -4.58 -3.88 3.95
N ILE A 252 -4.31 -4.91 3.14
CA ILE A 252 -5.17 -6.08 3.00
C ILE A 252 -4.69 -7.16 3.98
N ARG A 253 -5.56 -7.58 4.91
CA ARG A 253 -5.21 -8.55 5.95
C ARG A 253 -5.04 -9.95 5.38
N LYS A 254 -4.16 -10.72 6.01
CA LYS A 254 -4.03 -12.16 5.77
C LYS A 254 -5.32 -12.88 6.15
N ARG A 255 -5.78 -13.79 5.30
CA ARG A 255 -6.97 -14.62 5.54
C ARG A 255 -6.57 -16.07 5.82
N PRO A 256 -7.43 -16.85 6.52
CA PRO A 256 -7.15 -18.25 6.76
C PRO A 256 -7.28 -19.08 5.48
N THR A 257 -6.50 -20.13 5.39
CA THR A 257 -6.45 -21.08 4.26
C THR A 257 -7.31 -22.31 4.52
N ARG A 258 -7.76 -22.98 3.46
CA ARG A 258 -8.52 -24.24 3.58
C ARG A 258 -7.64 -25.41 3.96
N ASP A 259 -6.36 -25.34 3.64
CA ASP A 259 -5.36 -26.32 4.02
C ASP A 259 -4.46 -25.77 5.11
N PHE A 260 -3.89 -26.66 5.92
CA PHE A 260 -2.93 -26.27 6.94
C PHE A 260 -1.69 -25.62 6.30
N GLN A 261 -1.34 -24.44 6.78
CA GLN A 261 -0.10 -23.74 6.45
C GLN A 261 0.51 -23.16 7.73
N GLY A 262 1.79 -23.35 7.88
CA GLY A 262 2.48 -22.83 9.04
C GLY A 262 3.88 -22.34 8.70
N SER A 263 4.31 -21.27 9.37
CA SER A 263 5.70 -20.82 9.30
C SER A 263 6.17 -20.22 10.61
N VAL A 264 7.47 -20.41 10.89
CA VAL A 264 8.19 -19.73 11.96
C VAL A 264 9.39 -19.04 11.34
N LYS A 265 9.59 -17.75 11.71
CA LYS A 265 10.77 -16.98 11.30
C LYS A 265 11.54 -16.53 12.54
N ALA A 266 12.87 -16.62 12.46
CA ALA A 266 13.78 -16.05 13.45
C ALA A 266 14.81 -15.19 12.73
N ALA A 267 14.97 -13.94 13.17
CA ALA A 267 15.90 -13.00 12.56
C ALA A 267 16.81 -12.37 13.61
N ALA A 268 18.08 -12.14 13.23
CA ALA A 268 19.06 -11.42 14.01
C ALA A 268 19.88 -10.50 13.10
N GLY A 269 20.18 -9.30 13.58
CA GLY A 269 20.87 -8.30 12.76
C GLY A 269 21.68 -7.32 13.59
N THR A 270 22.24 -6.35 12.88
CA THR A 270 22.96 -5.22 13.48
C THR A 270 22.00 -4.37 14.33
N GLU A 271 22.54 -3.44 15.10
CA GLU A 271 21.80 -2.55 16.00
C GLU A 271 20.92 -3.33 17.00
N ASP A 272 21.45 -4.39 17.58
CA ASP A 272 20.73 -5.24 18.55
C ASP A 272 19.34 -5.71 18.04
N THR A 273 19.22 -5.94 16.73
CA THR A 273 17.96 -6.34 16.12
C THR A 273 17.73 -7.84 16.25
N TYR A 274 16.63 -8.20 16.88
CA TYR A 274 16.13 -9.59 17.00
C TYR A 274 14.64 -9.60 16.72
N ARG A 275 14.18 -10.57 15.92
CA ARG A 275 12.77 -10.73 15.59
C ARG A 275 12.38 -12.20 15.49
N GLY A 276 11.25 -12.55 16.10
CA GLY A 276 10.58 -13.84 15.97
C GLY A 276 9.19 -13.65 15.40
N GLU A 277 8.78 -14.53 14.48
CA GLU A 277 7.43 -14.54 13.90
C GLU A 277 6.87 -15.96 13.91
N ILE A 278 5.56 -16.05 14.06
CA ILE A 278 4.78 -17.27 13.87
C ILE A 278 3.55 -16.93 13.01
N ASP A 279 3.25 -17.75 12.05
CA ASP A 279 2.07 -17.62 11.20
C ASP A 279 1.49 -19.03 10.98
N LEU A 280 0.29 -19.26 11.50
CA LEU A 280 -0.39 -20.56 11.46
C LEU A 280 -1.80 -20.37 10.92
N SER A 281 -2.14 -21.12 9.89
CA SER A 281 -3.47 -21.16 9.30
C SER A 281 -3.93 -22.62 9.22
N THR A 282 -5.16 -22.90 9.66
CA THR A 282 -5.68 -24.27 9.73
C THR A 282 -7.19 -24.32 9.53
N PRO A 283 -7.71 -25.32 8.82
CA PRO A 283 -9.11 -25.64 8.88
C PRO A 283 -9.44 -26.28 10.26
N PHE A 284 -10.65 -26.01 10.75
CA PHE A 284 -11.18 -26.61 12.00
C PHE A 284 -12.12 -27.77 11.74
N ASN A 285 -12.47 -28.04 10.47
CA ASN A 285 -13.26 -29.19 10.03
C ASN A 285 -12.72 -29.74 8.71
N GLU A 286 -13.12 -30.96 8.35
CA GLU A 286 -12.65 -31.65 7.15
C GLU A 286 -12.99 -30.93 5.84
N SER A 287 -14.10 -30.21 5.78
CA SER A 287 -14.50 -29.45 4.58
C SER A 287 -13.74 -28.14 4.40
N GLY A 288 -12.95 -27.71 5.39
CA GLY A 288 -12.31 -26.39 5.38
C GLY A 288 -13.30 -25.22 5.44
N SER A 289 -14.59 -25.47 5.73
CA SER A 289 -15.60 -24.43 5.77
C SER A 289 -15.50 -23.56 7.03
N VAL A 290 -14.88 -24.07 8.09
CA VAL A 290 -14.51 -23.27 9.27
C VAL A 290 -12.99 -23.34 9.38
N ARG A 291 -12.35 -22.18 9.34
CA ARG A 291 -10.90 -22.05 9.32
C ARG A 291 -10.42 -20.85 10.11
N GLY A 292 -9.21 -20.92 10.60
CA GLY A 292 -8.63 -19.85 11.39
C GLY A 292 -7.17 -19.60 11.04
N ARG A 293 -6.71 -18.37 11.34
CA ARG A 293 -5.31 -17.97 11.22
C ARG A 293 -4.88 -17.21 12.46
N LEU A 294 -3.66 -17.49 12.90
CA LEU A 294 -2.97 -16.80 13.99
C LEU A 294 -1.62 -16.29 13.48
N VAL A 295 -1.35 -15.01 13.62
CA VAL A 295 -0.06 -14.40 13.29
C VAL A 295 0.46 -13.69 14.53
N GLY A 296 1.71 -13.98 14.91
CA GLY A 296 2.39 -13.31 16.01
C GLY A 296 3.78 -12.86 15.61
N ALA A 297 4.19 -11.70 16.12
CA ALA A 297 5.57 -11.23 15.97
C ALA A 297 6.05 -10.53 17.23
N LYS A 298 7.32 -10.72 17.54
CA LYS A 298 8.02 -10.01 18.60
C LYS A 298 9.35 -9.48 18.09
N GLU A 299 9.57 -8.19 18.24
CA GLU A 299 10.77 -7.50 17.76
C GLU A 299 11.42 -6.70 18.89
N ARG A 300 12.74 -6.72 18.91
CA ARG A 300 13.58 -5.74 19.59
C ARG A 300 14.59 -5.23 18.59
N ARG A 301 14.73 -3.92 18.46
CA ARG A 301 15.74 -3.29 17.60
C ARG A 301 16.28 -2.01 18.22
N GLY A 302 17.52 -1.69 17.92
CA GLY A 302 18.09 -0.36 18.05
C GLY A 302 17.94 0.44 16.77
N ASP A 303 18.69 1.50 16.66
CA ASP A 303 18.84 2.36 15.47
C ASP A 303 20.29 2.84 15.42
N THR A 304 20.69 3.45 14.31
CA THR A 304 21.95 4.18 14.19
C THR A 304 22.03 5.31 15.22
N MET A 305 20.90 5.89 15.61
CA MET A 305 20.81 6.90 16.67
C MET A 305 21.09 6.25 18.04
N ASP A 306 22.10 6.74 18.72
CA ASP A 306 22.47 6.28 20.05
C ASP A 306 21.30 6.40 21.04
N LEU A 307 21.26 5.56 22.04
CA LEU A 307 20.22 5.45 23.08
C LEU A 307 18.87 4.91 22.59
N TYR A 308 18.56 5.02 21.32
CA TYR A 308 17.27 4.59 20.79
C TYR A 308 17.14 3.06 20.79
N LYS A 309 16.08 2.57 21.39
CA LYS A 309 15.68 1.16 21.36
C LYS A 309 14.17 1.07 21.20
N LYS A 310 13.73 0.11 20.41
CA LYS A 310 12.29 -0.15 20.18
C LYS A 310 11.98 -1.61 20.42
N LYS A 311 10.91 -1.86 21.17
CA LYS A 311 10.29 -3.19 21.29
C LYS A 311 8.92 -3.14 20.65
N ARG A 312 8.54 -4.20 19.94
CA ARG A 312 7.22 -4.33 19.33
C ARG A 312 6.71 -5.75 19.52
N ASP A 313 5.46 -5.86 19.95
CA ASP A 313 4.71 -7.09 20.07
C ASP A 313 3.47 -6.98 19.19
N VAL A 314 3.20 -8.02 18.37
CA VAL A 314 2.08 -8.11 17.44
C VAL A 314 1.39 -9.44 17.63
N LEU A 315 0.07 -9.41 17.70
CA LEU A 315 -0.79 -10.59 17.67
C LEU A 315 -2.01 -10.28 16.79
N TYR A 316 -2.32 -11.19 15.89
CA TYR A 316 -3.48 -11.12 15.00
C TYR A 316 -4.15 -12.49 14.96
N GLY A 317 -5.47 -12.50 15.00
CA GLY A 317 -6.26 -13.70 14.85
C GLY A 317 -7.51 -13.45 14.02
N ILE A 318 -7.87 -14.41 13.18
CA ILE A 318 -9.11 -14.39 12.38
C ILE A 318 -9.68 -15.79 12.29
N VAL A 319 -11.01 -15.88 12.37
CA VAL A 319 -11.78 -17.09 12.08
C VAL A 319 -12.77 -16.76 10.96
N GLU A 320 -12.85 -17.63 9.98
CA GLU A 320 -13.84 -17.59 8.91
C GLU A 320 -14.70 -18.83 8.92
N ALA A 321 -15.99 -18.64 8.67
CA ALA A 321 -16.97 -19.72 8.53
C ALA A 321 -17.80 -19.50 7.26
N ASP A 322 -17.79 -20.49 6.36
CA ASP A 322 -18.69 -20.57 5.23
C ASP A 322 -20.03 -21.10 5.76
N VAL A 323 -20.89 -20.17 6.24
CA VAL A 323 -22.17 -20.50 6.89
C VAL A 323 -23.26 -20.95 5.91
N ALA A 324 -23.06 -20.66 4.63
CA ALA A 324 -23.80 -21.19 3.49
C ALA A 324 -22.89 -21.29 2.28
N ALA A 325 -23.31 -21.96 1.22
CA ALA A 325 -22.50 -22.16 0.01
C ALA A 325 -21.93 -20.88 -0.60
N ALA A 326 -22.58 -19.74 -0.41
CA ALA A 326 -22.16 -18.45 -0.95
C ALA A 326 -22.05 -17.36 0.15
N THR A 327 -21.97 -17.72 1.44
CA THR A 327 -21.92 -16.76 2.55
C THR A 327 -20.78 -17.11 3.48
N THR A 328 -19.82 -16.20 3.60
CA THR A 328 -18.72 -16.31 4.54
C THR A 328 -18.84 -15.23 5.61
N VAL A 329 -18.70 -15.65 6.86
CA VAL A 329 -18.61 -14.77 8.03
C VAL A 329 -17.19 -14.80 8.54
N SER A 330 -16.60 -13.64 8.76
CA SER A 330 -15.25 -13.48 9.31
C SER A 330 -15.31 -12.69 10.61
N LEU A 331 -14.60 -13.16 11.63
CA LEU A 331 -14.41 -12.46 12.91
C LEU A 331 -12.93 -12.46 13.24
N GLY A 332 -12.41 -11.32 13.64
CA GLY A 332 -10.99 -11.25 13.97
C GLY A 332 -10.59 -10.01 14.74
N GLY A 333 -9.32 -9.94 15.04
CA GLY A 333 -8.73 -8.77 15.68
C GLY A 333 -7.21 -8.79 15.73
N SER A 334 -6.63 -7.66 16.07
CA SER A 334 -5.19 -7.52 16.25
C SER A 334 -4.85 -6.66 17.47
N VAL A 335 -3.68 -6.93 18.03
CA VAL A 335 -3.05 -6.12 19.08
C VAL A 335 -1.63 -5.84 18.65
N GLN A 336 -1.26 -4.55 18.63
CA GLN A 336 0.11 -4.13 18.37
C GLN A 336 0.56 -3.18 19.48
N ARG A 337 1.68 -3.47 20.11
CA ARG A 337 2.28 -2.68 21.17
C ARG A 337 3.68 -2.26 20.78
N THR A 338 3.96 -0.96 20.84
CA THR A 338 5.28 -0.42 20.55
C THR A 338 5.81 0.35 21.76
N ARG A 339 7.04 0.05 22.16
CA ARG A 339 7.69 0.59 23.35
C ARG A 339 9.08 1.10 22.98
N PRO A 340 9.20 2.29 22.39
CA PRO A 340 10.49 2.93 22.14
C PRO A 340 11.01 3.60 23.42
N SER A 341 12.33 3.71 23.54
CA SER A 341 13.02 4.40 24.62
C SER A 341 14.25 5.14 24.08
N GLY A 342 14.71 6.16 24.79
CA GLY A 342 15.78 7.03 24.31
C GLY A 342 15.38 7.80 23.06
N ILE A 343 14.08 8.11 22.91
CA ILE A 343 13.52 8.79 21.75
C ILE A 343 13.93 10.24 21.73
N SER A 344 14.00 10.80 20.52
CA SER A 344 14.17 12.23 20.29
C SER A 344 12.80 12.89 20.05
N TRP A 345 12.53 13.99 20.71
CA TRP A 345 11.44 14.91 20.38
C TRP A 345 12.02 16.08 19.59
N GLY A 346 11.78 16.12 18.28
CA GLY A 346 12.49 16.96 17.33
C GLY A 346 13.80 16.34 16.83
N GLY A 347 14.42 16.99 15.84
CA GLY A 347 15.72 16.60 15.28
C GLY A 347 16.88 17.34 15.92
N LEU A 348 18.07 17.12 15.41
CA LEU A 348 19.27 17.83 15.82
C LEU A 348 19.24 19.27 15.30
N PRO A 349 19.69 20.29 16.08
CA PRO A 349 19.85 21.64 15.57
C PRO A 349 20.62 21.65 14.24
N ALA A 350 20.07 22.30 13.25
CA ALA A 350 20.64 22.29 11.91
C ALA A 350 21.81 23.25 11.72
N LEU A 351 21.77 24.39 12.45
CA LEU A 351 22.71 25.49 12.33
C LEU A 351 23.32 25.82 13.69
N ASP A 352 24.55 26.30 13.66
CA ASP A 352 25.19 26.94 14.83
C ASP A 352 24.74 28.40 15.02
N ALA A 353 25.29 29.06 16.05
CA ALA A 353 24.97 30.45 16.38
C ALA A 353 25.33 31.43 15.25
N GLU A 354 26.28 31.08 14.39
CA GLU A 354 26.70 31.85 13.21
C GLU A 354 25.89 31.56 11.96
N GLY A 355 24.91 30.65 12.05
CA GLY A 355 24.07 30.25 10.92
C GLY A 355 24.73 29.25 9.97
N LYS A 356 25.81 28.58 10.39
CA LYS A 356 26.48 27.55 9.60
C LYS A 356 25.89 26.17 9.88
N PRO A 357 25.74 25.31 8.86
CA PRO A 357 25.30 23.93 9.07
C PRO A 357 26.24 23.14 9.97
N ILE A 358 25.64 22.43 10.94
CA ILE A 358 26.37 21.54 11.85
C ILE A 358 26.43 20.14 11.25
N ASP A 359 27.63 19.55 11.16
CA ASP A 359 27.81 18.16 10.75
C ASP A 359 27.90 17.23 11.96
N TRP A 360 26.73 16.78 12.43
CA TRP A 360 26.63 15.87 13.56
C TRP A 360 27.16 14.47 13.25
N PRO A 361 27.71 13.74 14.22
CA PRO A 361 27.91 12.29 14.09
C PRO A 361 26.61 11.58 13.73
N LYS A 362 26.66 10.46 13.00
CA LYS A 362 25.46 9.70 12.62
C LYS A 362 24.62 9.23 13.80
N GLY A 363 25.27 8.84 14.87
CA GLY A 363 24.65 8.32 16.09
C GLY A 363 24.21 9.40 17.07
N GLN A 364 24.44 10.68 16.78
CA GLN A 364 24.10 11.75 17.74
C GLN A 364 22.64 11.66 18.14
N ALA A 365 22.39 11.48 19.43
CA ALA A 365 21.06 11.46 20.04
C ALA A 365 20.76 12.78 20.72
N MET A 366 19.47 13.08 20.93
CA MET A 366 18.98 14.19 21.73
C MET A 366 17.98 13.75 22.80
N GLY A 367 17.55 12.49 22.76
CA GLY A 367 16.61 11.95 23.72
C GLY A 367 17.26 11.70 25.08
N ALA A 368 16.49 11.85 26.16
CA ALA A 368 16.88 11.35 27.45
C ALA A 368 16.65 9.83 27.53
N LYS A 369 17.44 9.12 28.35
CA LYS A 369 17.26 7.65 28.54
C LYS A 369 15.86 7.28 29.02
N TRP A 370 15.17 8.16 29.74
CA TRP A 370 13.80 7.98 30.20
C TRP A 370 12.75 8.37 29.15
N SER A 371 13.11 9.14 28.11
CA SER A 371 12.12 9.56 27.09
C SER A 371 11.60 8.36 26.30
N ARG A 372 10.31 8.34 26.08
CA ARG A 372 9.60 7.25 25.39
C ARG A 372 8.33 7.74 24.75
N TRP A 373 7.80 6.93 23.83
CA TRP A 373 6.49 7.15 23.19
C TRP A 373 5.80 5.79 23.06
N ASP A 374 5.26 5.34 24.17
CA ASP A 374 4.56 4.05 24.22
C ASP A 374 3.25 4.14 23.46
N THR A 375 2.95 3.16 22.60
CA THR A 375 1.69 3.08 21.85
C THR A 375 1.10 1.68 21.96
N ASP A 376 -0.23 1.64 22.12
CA ASP A 376 -1.04 0.42 22.03
C ASP A 376 -2.13 0.63 20.97
N SER A 377 -2.26 -0.32 20.04
CA SER A 377 -3.30 -0.35 19.01
C SER A 377 -4.03 -1.67 19.09
N HIS A 378 -5.35 -1.61 19.23
CA HIS A 378 -6.24 -2.76 19.23
C HIS A 378 -7.24 -2.60 18.09
N GLU A 379 -7.49 -3.68 17.39
CA GLU A 379 -8.48 -3.72 16.33
C GLU A 379 -9.35 -4.94 16.49
N TYR A 380 -10.65 -4.78 16.31
CA TYR A 380 -11.65 -5.84 16.28
C TYR A 380 -12.51 -5.66 15.05
N PHE A 381 -12.78 -6.72 14.31
CA PHE A 381 -13.61 -6.61 13.13
C PHE A 381 -14.53 -7.83 12.95
N ALA A 382 -15.66 -7.56 12.31
CA ALA A 382 -16.61 -8.55 11.84
C ALA A 382 -16.99 -8.23 10.40
N GLN A 383 -17.10 -9.26 9.56
CA GLN A 383 -17.45 -9.11 8.16
C GLN A 383 -18.35 -10.23 7.71
N VAL A 384 -19.35 -9.92 6.90
CA VAL A 384 -20.19 -10.87 6.18
C VAL A 384 -20.06 -10.59 4.70
N GLU A 385 -19.74 -11.62 3.94
CA GLU A 385 -19.68 -11.59 2.48
C GLU A 385 -20.69 -12.60 1.92
N HIS A 386 -21.47 -12.17 0.93
CA HIS A 386 -22.46 -13.01 0.29
C HIS A 386 -22.41 -12.85 -1.24
N GLY A 387 -22.25 -13.96 -1.94
CA GLY A 387 -22.33 -14.01 -3.39
C GLY A 387 -23.72 -14.45 -3.85
N PHE A 388 -24.38 -13.63 -4.66
CA PHE A 388 -25.70 -13.96 -5.22
C PHE A 388 -25.57 -14.80 -6.48
N ALA A 389 -26.59 -15.59 -6.80
CA ALA A 389 -26.62 -16.46 -7.97
C ALA A 389 -26.48 -15.70 -9.32
N ASN A 390 -26.80 -14.40 -9.35
CA ASN A 390 -26.64 -13.52 -10.52
C ASN A 390 -25.23 -12.95 -10.68
N GLY A 391 -24.27 -13.39 -9.83
CA GLY A 391 -22.90 -12.91 -9.83
C GLY A 391 -22.67 -11.57 -9.12
N TRP A 392 -23.65 -11.07 -8.36
CA TRP A 392 -23.46 -9.92 -7.50
C TRP A 392 -22.86 -10.34 -6.15
N ASN A 393 -22.18 -9.41 -5.50
CA ASN A 393 -21.62 -9.63 -4.17
C ASN A 393 -22.12 -8.56 -3.23
N ALA A 394 -22.43 -8.93 -1.99
CA ALA A 394 -22.70 -8.00 -0.91
C ALA A 394 -21.67 -8.20 0.20
N ARG A 395 -21.25 -7.10 0.81
CA ARG A 395 -20.36 -7.08 1.95
C ARG A 395 -20.95 -6.17 3.03
N LEU A 396 -20.93 -6.64 4.27
CA LEU A 396 -21.17 -5.82 5.47
C LEU A 396 -19.98 -5.96 6.38
N SER A 397 -19.55 -4.86 6.98
CA SER A 397 -18.40 -4.85 7.89
C SER A 397 -18.64 -3.93 9.07
N TYR A 398 -18.09 -4.33 10.19
CA TYR A 398 -17.92 -3.51 11.39
C TYR A 398 -16.47 -3.62 11.82
N THR A 399 -15.86 -2.48 12.15
CA THR A 399 -14.51 -2.44 12.71
C THR A 399 -14.47 -1.46 13.87
N ARG A 400 -13.90 -1.89 14.98
CA ARG A 400 -13.55 -1.04 16.12
C ARG A 400 -12.03 -0.96 16.23
N LEU A 401 -11.53 0.27 16.31
CA LEU A 401 -10.11 0.60 16.49
C LEU A 401 -9.95 1.35 17.81
N GLU A 402 -9.02 0.92 18.64
CA GLU A 402 -8.68 1.58 19.89
C GLU A 402 -7.18 1.84 19.92
N ASN A 403 -6.79 3.10 20.07
CA ASN A 403 -5.39 3.48 20.13
C ASN A 403 -5.13 4.30 21.40
N THR A 404 -4.00 4.06 22.05
CA THR A 404 -3.54 4.87 23.15
C THR A 404 -2.06 5.16 23.04
N PHE A 405 -1.62 6.27 23.60
CA PHE A 405 -0.21 6.58 23.71
C PHE A 405 0.12 7.26 25.04
N ASN A 406 1.41 7.14 25.45
CA ASN A 406 1.98 7.81 26.60
C ASN A 406 3.41 8.22 26.26
N ALA A 407 3.68 9.52 26.24
CA ALA A 407 4.91 10.10 25.73
C ALA A 407 5.49 11.16 26.68
N PRO A 408 6.26 10.78 27.70
CA PRO A 408 7.12 11.71 28.43
C PRO A 408 8.32 12.10 27.54
N LEU A 409 8.49 13.40 27.27
CA LEU A 409 9.37 13.92 26.24
C LEU A 409 10.30 15.00 26.78
N LEU A 410 11.48 15.07 26.17
CA LEU A 410 12.43 16.15 26.31
C LEU A 410 12.68 16.74 24.93
N PHE A 411 12.43 18.04 24.78
CA PHE A 411 12.73 18.81 23.57
C PHE A 411 13.87 19.78 23.88
N THR A 412 14.94 19.68 23.13
CA THR A 412 16.19 20.39 23.46
C THR A 412 16.35 21.70 22.70
N SER A 413 15.61 21.94 21.61
CA SER A 413 15.58 23.26 20.99
C SER A 413 15.22 23.26 19.49
N ASP A 414 14.57 24.34 19.09
CA ASP A 414 14.40 24.80 17.71
C ASP A 414 15.33 26.00 17.38
N VAL A 415 16.23 26.37 18.28
CA VAL A 415 17.19 27.47 18.11
C VAL A 415 18.63 26.94 17.90
N PRO A 416 19.52 27.72 17.27
CA PRO A 416 20.92 27.34 17.08
C PRO A 416 21.61 27.06 18.41
N LEU A 417 22.59 26.14 18.38
CA LEU A 417 23.48 25.99 19.52
C LEU A 417 24.28 27.26 19.73
N THR A 418 24.53 27.57 21.00
CA THR A 418 25.53 28.57 21.39
C THR A 418 26.93 28.15 20.94
N ILE A 419 27.90 29.07 20.92
CA ILE A 419 29.30 28.78 20.58
C ILE A 419 29.86 27.64 21.46
N ASP A 420 29.47 27.61 22.73
CA ASP A 420 29.90 26.59 23.69
C ASP A 420 29.20 25.23 23.51
N GLY A 421 28.23 25.14 22.57
CA GLY A 421 27.52 23.87 22.28
C GLY A 421 26.29 23.63 23.15
N PHE A 422 25.86 24.61 23.93
CA PHE A 422 24.65 24.53 24.74
C PHE A 422 23.42 24.96 23.93
N SER A 423 22.30 24.36 24.24
CA SER A 423 20.97 24.70 23.69
C SER A 423 20.25 25.69 24.62
N THR A 424 19.03 26.05 24.29
CA THR A 424 18.14 26.74 25.22
C THR A 424 17.71 25.82 26.37
N PRO A 425 17.11 26.33 27.44
CA PRO A 425 16.47 25.48 28.44
C PRO A 425 15.50 24.48 27.77
N PRO A 426 15.53 23.21 28.19
CA PRO A 426 14.71 22.19 27.56
C PRO A 426 13.23 22.43 27.82
N LEU A 427 12.37 22.08 26.84
CA LEU A 427 10.95 21.95 27.07
C LEU A 427 10.69 20.51 27.55
N LEU A 428 10.14 20.37 28.74
CA LEU A 428 9.78 19.09 29.32
C LEU A 428 8.27 18.97 29.32
N ARG A 429 7.76 17.96 28.61
CA ARG A 429 6.31 17.74 28.51
C ARG A 429 5.97 16.26 28.41
N LYS A 430 4.94 15.86 29.11
CA LYS A 430 4.37 14.53 28.98
C LYS A 430 3.03 14.62 28.27
N PHE A 431 2.87 13.84 27.22
CA PHE A 431 1.59 13.68 26.53
C PHE A 431 1.00 12.31 26.81
N LYS A 432 -0.31 12.25 26.90
CA LYS A 432 -1.07 11.03 26.99
C LYS A 432 -2.37 11.21 26.24
N GLY A 433 -2.75 10.24 25.43
CA GLY A 433 -3.97 10.33 24.65
C GLY A 433 -4.45 8.99 24.15
N GLY A 434 -5.58 9.04 23.48
CA GLY A 434 -6.17 7.86 22.85
C GLY A 434 -7.28 8.23 21.89
N SER A 435 -7.68 7.25 21.10
CA SER A 435 -8.84 7.34 20.22
C SER A 435 -9.58 6.01 20.15
N ASP A 436 -10.89 6.08 20.15
CA ASP A 436 -11.79 4.99 19.84
C ASP A 436 -12.49 5.32 18.52
N GLN A 437 -12.46 4.42 17.57
CA GLN A 437 -13.14 4.58 16.29
C GLN A 437 -14.03 3.38 16.01
N ASP A 438 -15.31 3.63 15.76
CA ASP A 438 -16.26 2.64 15.28
C ASP A 438 -16.58 2.92 13.81
N VAL A 439 -16.42 1.91 12.95
CA VAL A 439 -16.68 2.03 11.50
C VAL A 439 -17.65 0.95 11.05
N TYR A 440 -18.71 1.37 10.42
CA TYR A 440 -19.71 0.52 9.77
C TYR A 440 -19.61 0.72 8.27
N GLY A 441 -19.52 -0.36 7.52
CA GLY A 441 -19.46 -0.32 6.06
C GLY A 441 -20.36 -1.35 5.43
N GLY A 442 -20.84 -1.04 4.25
CA GLY A 442 -21.57 -1.99 3.44
C GLY A 442 -21.44 -1.65 1.96
N SER A 443 -21.38 -2.67 1.12
CA SER A 443 -21.38 -2.48 -0.32
C SER A 443 -22.06 -3.64 -1.04
N VAL A 444 -22.59 -3.33 -2.22
CA VAL A 444 -23.05 -4.32 -3.21
C VAL A 444 -22.35 -3.99 -4.53
N ASP A 445 -21.76 -4.97 -5.13
CA ASP A 445 -21.12 -4.85 -6.45
C ASP A 445 -21.50 -6.01 -7.35
N GLY A 446 -21.39 -5.78 -8.65
CA GLY A 446 -21.68 -6.82 -9.61
C GLY A 446 -21.71 -6.34 -11.04
N GLY A 447 -21.98 -7.28 -11.94
CA GLY A 447 -22.17 -6.99 -13.36
C GLY A 447 -23.65 -7.06 -13.76
N PHE A 448 -23.99 -6.34 -14.80
CA PHE A 448 -25.28 -6.43 -15.48
C PHE A 448 -25.12 -6.22 -16.98
N ASP A 449 -26.00 -6.82 -17.76
CA ASP A 449 -26.01 -6.70 -19.22
C ASP A 449 -27.09 -5.70 -19.62
N ALA A 450 -26.68 -4.68 -20.39
CA ALA A 450 -27.59 -3.70 -20.98
C ALA A 450 -27.02 -3.22 -22.32
N PHE A 451 -27.90 -2.86 -23.26
CA PHE A 451 -27.52 -2.36 -24.59
C PHE A 451 -26.55 -3.30 -25.35
N GLY A 452 -26.69 -4.64 -25.12
CA GLY A 452 -25.83 -5.66 -25.70
C GLY A 452 -24.41 -5.72 -25.15
N ARG A 453 -24.15 -5.13 -23.98
CA ARG A 453 -22.82 -5.04 -23.37
C ARG A 453 -22.84 -5.33 -21.89
N ARG A 454 -21.70 -5.79 -21.38
CA ARG A 454 -21.48 -6.00 -19.95
C ARG A 454 -21.10 -4.69 -19.28
N HIS A 455 -21.75 -4.37 -18.17
CA HIS A 455 -21.50 -3.24 -17.31
C HIS A 455 -21.22 -3.73 -15.89
N GLN A 456 -20.57 -2.91 -15.08
CA GLN A 456 -20.30 -3.21 -13.67
C GLN A 456 -20.74 -2.03 -12.80
N PHE A 457 -21.16 -2.32 -11.59
CA PHE A 457 -21.50 -1.31 -10.61
C PHE A 457 -20.96 -1.67 -9.23
N ASN A 458 -20.75 -0.64 -8.42
CA ASN A 458 -20.58 -0.74 -6.98
C ASN A 458 -21.44 0.34 -6.33
N LEU A 459 -22.16 -0.01 -5.29
CA LEU A 459 -22.90 0.91 -4.44
C LEU A 459 -22.55 0.59 -2.98
N GLY A 460 -22.18 1.62 -2.22
CA GLY A 460 -21.81 1.40 -0.84
C GLY A 460 -22.12 2.55 0.09
N PHE A 461 -22.05 2.25 1.37
CA PHE A 461 -22.13 3.24 2.43
C PHE A 461 -21.02 3.03 3.46
N SER A 462 -20.69 4.09 4.18
CA SER A 462 -19.80 4.03 5.33
C SER A 462 -20.27 5.01 6.41
N HIS A 463 -20.13 4.61 7.66
CA HIS A 463 -20.34 5.48 8.81
C HIS A 463 -19.22 5.26 9.82
N SER A 464 -18.53 6.34 10.20
CA SER A 464 -17.42 6.31 11.15
C SER A 464 -17.65 7.33 12.25
N VAL A 465 -17.39 6.93 13.49
CA VAL A 465 -17.36 7.81 14.66
C VAL A 465 -16.01 7.65 15.34
N ILE A 466 -15.28 8.74 15.47
CA ILE A 466 -14.00 8.81 16.17
C ILE A 466 -14.20 9.67 17.41
N ASN A 467 -13.84 9.14 18.59
CA ASN A 467 -13.68 9.92 19.80
C ASN A 467 -12.21 9.87 20.18
N ALA A 468 -11.59 11.03 20.25
CA ALA A 468 -10.19 11.15 20.63
C ALA A 468 -10.04 12.10 21.82
N TRP A 469 -9.03 11.83 22.63
CA TRP A 469 -8.67 12.70 23.75
C TRP A 469 -7.16 12.83 23.82
N ASN A 470 -6.70 13.99 24.28
CA ASN A 470 -5.31 14.31 24.50
C ASN A 470 -5.14 15.17 25.74
N GLN A 471 -4.15 14.82 26.53
CA GLN A 471 -3.76 15.56 27.71
C GLN A 471 -2.26 15.78 27.69
N SER A 472 -1.82 16.94 28.21
CA SER A 472 -0.40 17.19 28.44
C SER A 472 -0.14 17.68 29.85
N TRP A 473 1.03 17.36 30.34
CA TRP A 473 1.52 17.77 31.65
C TRP A 473 2.88 18.43 31.48
N ASP A 474 3.06 19.53 32.17
CA ASP A 474 4.34 20.20 32.38
C ASP A 474 4.89 19.85 33.77
N THR A 475 6.07 20.36 34.10
CA THR A 475 6.68 20.24 35.42
C THR A 475 6.75 21.62 36.09
N SER A 476 6.44 21.69 37.39
CA SER A 476 6.54 22.94 38.16
C SER A 476 8.00 23.39 38.34
N ASP A 477 8.97 22.48 38.21
CA ASP A 477 10.40 22.76 38.39
C ASP A 477 11.16 22.90 37.07
N GLN A 478 10.50 23.40 36.02
CA GLN A 478 11.08 23.57 34.65
C GLN A 478 12.38 24.38 34.71
N ALA A 479 12.42 25.44 35.52
CA ALA A 479 13.58 26.33 35.65
C ALA A 479 14.78 25.71 36.40
N GLY A 480 14.57 24.64 37.17
CA GLY A 480 15.60 23.93 37.92
C GLY A 480 16.48 22.98 37.11
N TYR A 481 16.11 22.74 35.85
CA TYR A 481 16.83 21.82 34.98
C TYR A 481 18.02 22.50 34.29
N PRO A 482 19.15 21.80 34.10
CA PRO A 482 20.33 22.36 33.44
C PRO A 482 20.04 22.65 31.96
N ILE A 483 20.89 23.47 31.34
CA ILE A 483 20.88 23.64 29.88
C ILE A 483 21.59 22.43 29.25
N PRO A 484 20.99 21.75 28.22
CA PRO A 484 21.61 20.56 27.62
C PRO A 484 22.89 20.88 26.85
N ASP A 485 23.97 20.15 27.15
CA ASP A 485 25.15 20.09 26.28
C ASP A 485 24.92 19.00 25.22
N ILE A 486 24.48 19.42 24.03
CA ILE A 486 24.13 18.50 22.94
C ILE A 486 25.40 17.85 22.36
N LYS A 487 26.55 18.54 22.36
CA LYS A 487 27.80 18.00 21.80
C LYS A 487 28.35 16.82 22.61
N ASN A 488 28.14 16.84 23.96
CA ASN A 488 28.58 15.78 24.86
C ASN A 488 27.38 15.00 25.44
N TRP A 489 26.30 14.86 24.66
CA TRP A 489 25.06 14.27 25.13
C TRP A 489 25.21 12.77 25.46
N THR A 490 24.88 12.38 26.68
CA THR A 490 24.91 10.98 27.17
C THR A 490 23.54 10.39 27.39
N GLY A 491 22.49 11.21 27.30
CA GLY A 491 21.11 10.83 27.64
C GLY A 491 20.83 10.78 29.15
N ASP A 492 21.83 11.01 29.98
CA ASP A 492 21.68 11.09 31.46
C ASP A 492 21.09 12.46 31.83
N TRP A 493 19.78 12.49 31.92
CA TRP A 493 18.99 13.66 32.22
C TRP A 493 18.04 13.38 33.39
N PRO A 494 17.85 14.31 34.35
CA PRO A 494 16.91 14.09 35.45
C PRO A 494 15.50 13.81 34.95
N THR A 495 14.84 12.84 35.58
CA THR A 495 13.45 12.52 35.26
C THR A 495 12.53 13.55 35.89
N PRO A 496 11.69 14.28 35.11
CA PRO A 496 10.78 15.28 35.62
C PRO A 496 9.64 14.69 36.47
N THR A 497 9.15 15.50 37.40
CA THR A 497 7.83 15.27 38.01
C THR A 497 6.75 15.95 37.14
N TRP A 498 5.75 15.19 36.71
CA TRP A 498 4.69 15.67 35.83
C TRP A 498 3.47 16.06 36.67
N ASP A 499 3.43 17.28 37.18
CA ASP A 499 2.50 17.73 38.23
C ASP A 499 1.54 18.85 37.77
N ILE A 500 1.75 19.44 36.59
CA ILE A 500 0.90 20.50 36.06
C ILE A 500 0.16 19.97 34.83
N LEU A 501 -1.17 19.76 34.92
CA LEU A 501 -2.00 19.48 33.76
C LEU A 501 -2.15 20.78 32.94
N SER A 502 -1.47 20.85 31.81
CA SER A 502 -1.41 22.06 30.96
C SER A 502 -2.41 22.04 29.81
N LEU A 503 -2.86 20.88 29.40
CA LEU A 503 -3.84 20.74 28.32
C LEU A 503 -4.74 19.54 28.60
N SER A 504 -6.04 19.68 28.29
CA SER A 504 -6.99 18.56 28.21
C SER A 504 -7.97 18.86 27.08
N GLN A 505 -7.88 18.07 26.02
CA GLN A 505 -8.70 18.22 24.82
C GLN A 505 -9.44 16.92 24.50
N THR A 506 -10.65 17.07 24.00
CA THR A 506 -11.39 15.97 23.37
C THR A 506 -11.81 16.37 21.96
N HIS A 507 -11.84 15.41 21.08
CA HIS A 507 -12.19 15.60 19.68
C HIS A 507 -13.14 14.50 19.25
N ARG A 508 -14.23 14.86 18.61
CA ARG A 508 -15.20 13.89 18.11
C ARG A 508 -15.52 14.18 16.66
N ASP A 509 -15.16 13.24 15.80
CA ASP A 509 -15.48 13.26 14.37
C ASP A 509 -16.50 12.21 14.02
N LYS A 510 -17.43 12.58 13.14
CA LYS A 510 -18.34 11.65 12.49
C LYS A 510 -18.26 11.85 10.99
N GLN A 511 -18.15 10.76 10.26
CA GLN A 511 -18.22 10.81 8.80
C GLN A 511 -19.24 9.78 8.33
N THR A 512 -20.25 10.24 7.59
CA THR A 512 -21.23 9.40 6.91
C THR A 512 -21.09 9.59 5.43
N GLY A 513 -20.99 8.51 4.65
CA GLY A 513 -20.88 8.58 3.20
C GLY A 513 -21.73 7.54 2.50
N ILE A 514 -22.28 7.93 1.36
CA ILE A 514 -22.92 7.04 0.40
C ILE A 514 -22.20 7.26 -0.93
N TYR A 515 -21.79 6.19 -1.58
CA TYR A 515 -21.03 6.27 -2.83
C TYR A 515 -21.52 5.23 -3.85
N GLY A 516 -21.32 5.56 -5.11
CA GLY A 516 -21.60 4.63 -6.19
C GLY A 516 -20.63 4.82 -7.34
N THR A 517 -20.31 3.72 -8.03
CA THR A 517 -19.46 3.68 -9.21
C THR A 517 -20.13 2.82 -10.27
N LEU A 518 -20.04 3.25 -11.51
CA LEU A 518 -20.46 2.51 -12.71
C LEU A 518 -19.28 2.41 -13.66
N ARG A 519 -19.04 1.20 -14.18
CA ARG A 519 -18.17 0.98 -15.33
C ARG A 519 -19.04 0.55 -16.50
N LEU A 520 -19.14 1.43 -17.48
CA LEU A 520 -19.98 1.27 -18.66
C LEU A 520 -19.10 0.86 -19.85
N GLY A 521 -19.36 -0.30 -20.45
CA GLY A 521 -18.77 -0.70 -21.73
C GLY A 521 -19.45 0.09 -22.85
N LEU A 522 -18.79 1.12 -23.38
CA LEU A 522 -19.29 1.94 -24.48
C LEU A 522 -19.05 1.24 -25.84
N THR A 523 -17.87 0.63 -25.97
CA THR A 523 -17.53 -0.30 -27.07
C THR A 523 -16.82 -1.52 -26.42
N ASP A 524 -16.35 -2.46 -27.24
CA ASP A 524 -15.59 -3.62 -26.69
C ASP A 524 -14.27 -3.20 -26.06
N SER A 525 -13.68 -2.08 -26.54
CA SER A 525 -12.40 -1.55 -26.06
C SER A 525 -12.52 -0.24 -25.29
N LEU A 526 -13.68 0.44 -25.27
CA LEU A 526 -13.85 1.74 -24.60
C LEU A 526 -14.79 1.60 -23.40
N HIS A 527 -14.28 1.95 -22.22
CA HIS A 527 -15.04 1.88 -20.98
C HIS A 527 -15.03 3.24 -20.26
N LEU A 528 -16.22 3.67 -19.85
CA LEU A 528 -16.39 4.86 -19.00
C LEU A 528 -16.62 4.42 -17.55
N LEU A 529 -15.76 4.86 -16.66
CA LEU A 529 -15.97 4.77 -15.23
C LEU A 529 -16.48 6.11 -14.72
N THR A 530 -17.59 6.09 -14.02
CA THR A 530 -18.14 7.29 -13.39
C THR A 530 -18.67 6.95 -12.02
N GLY A 531 -18.55 7.88 -11.09
CA GLY A 531 -19.00 7.69 -9.74
C GLY A 531 -19.10 9.00 -8.98
N ALA A 532 -19.74 8.92 -7.84
CA ALA A 532 -19.79 10.03 -6.90
C ALA A 532 -19.95 9.49 -5.47
N ARG A 533 -19.49 10.27 -4.53
CA ARG A 533 -19.71 10.07 -3.10
C ARG A 533 -20.32 11.33 -2.51
N TRP A 534 -21.44 11.19 -1.83
CA TRP A 534 -21.91 12.18 -0.88
C TRP A 534 -21.31 11.87 0.49
N THR A 535 -20.72 12.88 1.13
CA THR A 535 -20.12 12.77 2.44
C THR A 535 -20.63 13.87 3.35
N ARG A 536 -21.13 13.50 4.53
CA ARG A 536 -21.38 14.40 5.64
C ARG A 536 -20.33 14.16 6.72
N TRP A 537 -19.56 15.19 7.02
CA TRP A 537 -18.54 15.19 8.06
C TRP A 537 -18.93 16.19 9.15
N GLU A 538 -18.83 15.77 10.41
CA GLU A 538 -19.15 16.58 11.58
C GLU A 538 -17.98 16.45 12.55
N SER A 539 -17.52 17.58 13.11
CA SER A 539 -16.48 17.61 14.12
C SER A 539 -16.85 18.51 15.27
N THR A 540 -16.43 18.11 16.46
CA THR A 540 -16.55 18.87 17.69
C THR A 540 -15.27 18.72 18.49
N GLU A 541 -14.67 19.87 18.80
CA GLU A 541 -13.48 19.95 19.66
C GLU A 541 -13.83 20.67 20.96
N THR A 542 -13.32 20.14 22.09
CA THR A 542 -13.50 20.70 23.41
C THR A 542 -12.12 20.79 24.08
N SER A 543 -11.78 21.94 24.62
CA SER A 543 -10.55 22.20 25.36
C SER A 543 -10.88 22.77 26.76
N GLY A 544 -10.29 22.18 27.80
CA GLY A 544 -10.56 22.58 29.18
C GLY A 544 -12.04 22.47 29.59
N GLY A 545 -12.83 21.60 28.94
CA GLY A 545 -14.28 21.46 29.21
C GLY A 545 -15.16 22.48 28.47
N VAL A 546 -14.58 23.37 27.68
CA VAL A 546 -15.29 24.36 26.84
C VAL A 546 -15.25 23.89 25.38
N THR A 547 -16.42 23.87 24.71
CA THR A 547 -16.50 23.59 23.27
C THR A 547 -15.94 24.78 22.50
N GLY A 548 -14.79 24.56 21.84
CA GLY A 548 -14.12 25.57 21.01
C GLY A 548 -14.70 25.63 19.61
N TYR A 549 -14.80 24.46 18.94
CA TYR A 549 -15.28 24.36 17.57
C TYR A 549 -16.31 23.26 17.44
N SER A 550 -17.35 23.53 16.66
CA SER A 550 -18.31 22.52 16.19
C SER A 550 -18.74 22.92 14.79
N HIS A 551 -18.51 22.03 13.82
CA HIS A 551 -18.83 22.30 12.42
C HIS A 551 -19.25 21.08 11.63
N THR A 552 -19.99 21.32 10.55
CA THR A 552 -20.50 20.27 9.65
C THR A 552 -20.24 20.69 8.20
N TYR A 553 -19.63 19.77 7.43
CA TYR A 553 -19.56 19.87 5.98
C TYR A 553 -20.41 18.81 5.32
N SER A 554 -20.97 19.10 4.16
CA SER A 554 -21.73 18.16 3.35
C SER A 554 -21.36 18.35 1.88
N GLU A 555 -20.61 17.42 1.33
CA GLU A 555 -19.93 17.56 0.03
C GLU A 555 -20.21 16.36 -0.88
N VAL A 556 -20.16 16.62 -2.18
CA VAL A 556 -20.20 15.58 -3.22
C VAL A 556 -18.86 15.56 -3.95
N THR A 557 -18.18 14.43 -3.90
CA THR A 557 -16.91 14.20 -4.60
C THR A 557 -17.14 13.35 -5.84
N PRO A 558 -17.03 13.93 -7.06
CA PRO A 558 -17.18 13.21 -8.30
C PRO A 558 -15.90 12.44 -8.68
N TYR A 559 -16.10 11.39 -9.48
CA TYR A 559 -15.07 10.56 -10.08
C TYR A 559 -15.45 10.28 -11.54
N VAL A 560 -14.52 10.49 -12.46
CA VAL A 560 -14.69 10.12 -13.86
C VAL A 560 -13.36 9.55 -14.38
N GLY A 561 -13.43 8.41 -15.05
CA GLY A 561 -12.31 7.78 -15.72
C GLY A 561 -12.74 7.19 -17.06
N LEU A 562 -11.87 7.24 -18.04
CA LEU A 562 -12.03 6.62 -19.34
C LEU A 562 -10.85 5.68 -19.56
N THR A 563 -11.12 4.45 -19.96
CA THR A 563 -10.11 3.49 -20.39
C THR A 563 -10.38 3.05 -21.81
N TYR A 564 -9.32 2.98 -22.61
CA TYR A 564 -9.38 2.52 -23.99
C TYR A 564 -8.33 1.44 -24.21
N ASP A 565 -8.79 0.20 -24.41
CA ASP A 565 -7.94 -0.93 -24.72
C ASP A 565 -7.46 -0.82 -26.17
N LEU A 566 -6.17 -0.56 -26.33
CA LEU A 566 -5.51 -0.48 -27.64
C LEU A 566 -5.39 -1.89 -28.25
N ASP A 567 -5.10 -2.84 -27.38
CA ASP A 567 -5.05 -4.29 -27.62
C ASP A 567 -5.14 -5.04 -26.29
N ASP A 568 -4.92 -6.35 -26.28
CA ASP A 568 -4.97 -7.20 -25.09
C ASP A 568 -3.88 -6.88 -24.06
N THR A 569 -2.83 -6.14 -24.45
CA THR A 569 -1.68 -5.79 -23.63
C THR A 569 -1.77 -4.36 -23.10
N TYR A 570 -2.17 -3.40 -23.94
CA TYR A 570 -2.09 -1.97 -23.67
C TYR A 570 -3.46 -1.32 -23.49
N THR A 571 -3.56 -0.48 -22.45
CA THR A 571 -4.74 0.34 -22.18
C THR A 571 -4.31 1.79 -21.94
N ALA A 572 -4.84 2.71 -22.75
CA ALA A 572 -4.74 4.15 -22.51
C ALA A 572 -5.86 4.59 -21.57
N TYR A 573 -5.59 5.57 -20.71
CA TYR A 573 -6.61 6.10 -19.82
C TYR A 573 -6.49 7.60 -19.57
N ALA A 574 -7.60 8.20 -19.14
CA ALA A 574 -7.65 9.53 -18.57
C ALA A 574 -8.62 9.55 -17.40
N SER A 575 -8.35 10.35 -16.37
CA SER A 575 -9.25 10.48 -15.22
C SER A 575 -9.26 11.86 -14.60
N TYR A 576 -10.38 12.15 -13.96
CA TYR A 576 -10.57 13.25 -13.03
C TYR A 576 -11.07 12.70 -11.71
N THR A 577 -10.38 13.05 -10.63
CA THR A 577 -10.75 12.67 -9.27
C THR A 577 -10.71 13.87 -8.34
N ASN A 578 -11.53 13.85 -7.30
CA ASN A 578 -11.68 14.93 -6.34
C ASN A 578 -11.63 14.38 -4.92
N ILE A 579 -11.27 15.26 -3.98
CA ILE A 579 -11.31 15.04 -2.53
C ILE A 579 -11.52 16.38 -1.85
N PHE A 580 -12.13 16.40 -0.68
CA PHE A 580 -12.17 17.60 0.15
C PHE A 580 -11.55 17.34 1.53
N GLN A 581 -10.98 18.40 2.08
CA GLN A 581 -10.36 18.38 3.40
C GLN A 581 -11.08 19.38 4.31
N PRO A 582 -11.72 18.94 5.40
CA PRO A 582 -12.28 19.83 6.41
C PRO A 582 -11.21 20.74 7.02
N GLN A 583 -11.54 22.00 7.26
CA GLN A 583 -10.66 23.00 7.86
C GLN A 583 -11.34 23.60 9.10
N MET A 584 -10.85 23.22 10.30
CA MET A 584 -11.41 23.69 11.56
C MET A 584 -10.73 24.99 12.02
N VAL A 585 -10.81 26.00 11.17
CA VAL A 585 -10.21 27.34 11.41
C VAL A 585 -11.20 28.44 11.05
N LYS A 586 -10.97 29.63 11.59
CA LYS A 586 -11.81 30.82 11.34
C LYS A 586 -11.13 31.78 10.38
N THR A 587 -11.92 32.38 9.52
CA THR A 587 -11.51 33.47 8.66
C THR A 587 -11.47 34.80 9.47
N ARG A 588 -10.99 35.87 8.85
CA ARG A 588 -10.85 37.17 9.53
C ARG A 588 -12.17 37.77 10.03
N ASP A 589 -13.29 37.43 9.44
CA ASP A 589 -14.65 37.77 9.88
C ASP A 589 -15.24 36.83 10.92
N TRP A 590 -14.43 35.91 11.45
CA TRP A 590 -14.80 34.93 12.46
C TRP A 590 -15.81 33.84 11.99
N SER A 591 -16.08 33.80 10.71
CA SER A 591 -16.82 32.68 10.14
C SER A 591 -15.90 31.43 10.01
N MET A 592 -16.49 30.25 10.05
CA MET A 592 -15.74 29.02 9.77
C MET A 592 -15.31 29.00 8.29
N ALA A 593 -14.07 28.64 8.05
CA ALA A 593 -13.57 28.41 6.69
C ALA A 593 -14.36 27.28 6.01
N GLY A 594 -14.55 27.37 4.69
CA GLY A 594 -15.01 26.25 3.90
C GLY A 594 -13.96 25.13 3.86
N PRO A 595 -14.28 23.93 3.32
CA PRO A 595 -13.31 22.87 3.13
C PRO A 595 -12.32 23.24 2.01
N ALA A 596 -11.08 22.76 2.12
CA ALA A 596 -10.15 22.79 0.99
C ALA A 596 -10.49 21.67 0.02
N TYR A 597 -10.22 21.86 -1.27
CA TYR A 597 -10.48 20.87 -2.32
C TYR A 597 -9.19 20.44 -3.01
N GLY A 598 -9.07 19.14 -3.25
CA GLY A 598 -8.03 18.55 -4.07
C GLY A 598 -8.60 18.03 -5.38
N HIS A 599 -8.08 18.52 -6.51
CA HIS A 599 -8.46 18.09 -7.84
C HIS A 599 -7.29 17.39 -8.51
N ASN A 600 -7.48 16.20 -9.03
CA ASN A 600 -6.43 15.46 -9.74
C ASN A 600 -6.89 15.12 -11.15
N TYR A 601 -6.08 15.52 -12.13
CA TYR A 601 -6.20 15.20 -13.54
C TYR A 601 -5.04 14.29 -13.92
N GLU A 602 -5.33 13.19 -14.56
CA GLU A 602 -4.33 12.19 -14.91
C GLU A 602 -4.63 11.58 -16.28
N ALA A 603 -3.58 11.32 -17.05
CA ALA A 603 -3.64 10.53 -18.26
C ALA A 603 -2.42 9.62 -18.34
N GLY A 604 -2.58 8.43 -18.91
CA GLY A 604 -1.49 7.48 -18.97
C GLY A 604 -1.73 6.27 -19.87
N LEU A 605 -0.71 5.44 -19.91
CA LEU A 605 -0.69 4.15 -20.59
C LEU A 605 -0.34 3.06 -19.57
N LYS A 606 -1.08 1.99 -19.57
CA LYS A 606 -0.81 0.79 -18.77
C LYS A 606 -0.63 -0.40 -19.70
N ALA A 607 0.22 -1.34 -19.27
CA ALA A 607 0.45 -2.57 -19.98
C ALA A 607 0.47 -3.74 -18.99
N SER A 608 -0.02 -4.90 -19.45
CA SER A 608 0.01 -6.15 -18.72
C SER A 608 0.59 -7.23 -19.64
N TYR A 609 1.72 -7.80 -19.25
CA TYR A 609 2.44 -8.81 -20.02
C TYR A 609 2.42 -10.12 -19.27
N LEU A 610 2.67 -11.22 -20.00
CA LEU A 610 2.83 -12.56 -19.45
C LEU A 610 1.64 -12.96 -18.55
N ASP A 611 0.42 -12.73 -19.05
CA ASP A 611 -0.84 -13.03 -18.36
C ASP A 611 -0.91 -12.39 -16.95
N GLY A 612 -0.54 -11.10 -16.84
CA GLY A 612 -0.60 -10.35 -15.59
C GLY A 612 0.64 -10.48 -14.69
N ARG A 613 1.62 -11.31 -15.07
CA ARG A 613 2.83 -11.49 -14.25
C ARG A 613 3.80 -10.31 -14.29
N LEU A 614 3.69 -9.42 -15.28
CA LEU A 614 4.46 -8.20 -15.40
C LEU A 614 3.55 -7.04 -15.80
N ASN A 615 3.43 -6.04 -14.94
CA ASN A 615 2.67 -4.82 -15.18
C ASN A 615 3.58 -3.62 -15.36
N ALA A 616 3.26 -2.75 -16.31
CA ALA A 616 3.94 -1.48 -16.54
C ALA A 616 2.93 -0.34 -16.64
N SER A 617 3.31 0.84 -16.20
CA SER A 617 2.51 2.05 -16.34
C SER A 617 3.36 3.31 -16.51
N VAL A 618 2.82 4.25 -17.29
CA VAL A 618 3.33 5.62 -17.40
C VAL A 618 2.14 6.55 -17.26
N ALA A 619 2.25 7.55 -16.40
CA ALA A 619 1.20 8.53 -16.16
C ALA A 619 1.77 9.94 -16.13
N VAL A 620 1.03 10.91 -16.67
CA VAL A 620 1.22 12.35 -16.45
C VAL A 620 0.07 12.85 -15.59
N PHE A 621 0.36 13.72 -14.65
CA PHE A 621 -0.65 14.23 -13.72
C PHE A 621 -0.51 15.72 -13.44
N GLN A 622 -1.64 16.33 -13.09
CA GLN A 622 -1.73 17.61 -12.44
C GLN A 622 -2.66 17.47 -11.23
N THR A 623 -2.17 17.87 -10.06
CA THR A 623 -2.95 17.91 -8.82
C THR A 623 -2.97 19.33 -8.31
N ASP A 624 -4.17 19.89 -8.15
CA ASP A 624 -4.42 21.24 -7.66
C ASP A 624 -5.09 21.17 -6.28
N GLN A 625 -4.63 21.99 -5.34
CA GLN A 625 -5.30 22.23 -4.07
C GLN A 625 -5.89 23.63 -4.10
N LYS A 626 -7.13 23.80 -3.64
CA LYS A 626 -7.87 25.07 -3.65
C LYS A 626 -8.51 25.34 -2.31
N ASP A 627 -8.85 26.60 -2.08
CA ASP A 627 -9.56 27.07 -0.90
C ASP A 627 -8.85 26.70 0.42
N VAL A 628 -7.52 26.76 0.43
CA VAL A 628 -6.67 26.39 1.57
C VAL A 628 -6.62 27.55 2.57
N ALA A 629 -6.82 27.25 3.84
CA ALA A 629 -6.66 28.22 4.91
C ALA A 629 -5.16 28.44 5.20
N GLU A 630 -4.72 29.68 5.09
CA GLU A 630 -3.36 30.11 5.40
C GLU A 630 -3.41 31.12 6.57
N TYR A 631 -2.54 30.93 7.56
CA TYR A 631 -2.52 31.73 8.77
C TYR A 631 -2.33 33.23 8.46
N GLY A 632 -3.27 34.03 8.89
CA GLY A 632 -3.30 35.46 8.67
C GLY A 632 -2.83 36.31 9.85
N GLY A 633 -2.97 35.81 11.07
CA GLY A 633 -2.59 36.47 12.28
C GLY A 633 -3.34 36.00 13.51
N TYR A 634 -3.01 36.60 14.65
CA TYR A 634 -3.64 36.29 15.92
C TYR A 634 -4.48 37.51 16.38
N ASP A 635 -5.70 37.31 16.82
CA ASP A 635 -6.58 38.33 17.38
C ASP A 635 -6.67 38.16 18.89
N TYR A 636 -6.07 39.08 19.61
CA TYR A 636 -6.07 39.10 21.07
C TYR A 636 -7.47 39.34 21.70
N ALA A 637 -8.43 39.89 20.96
CA ALA A 637 -9.79 40.10 21.46
C ALA A 637 -10.59 38.81 21.49
N HIS A 638 -10.28 37.89 20.58
CA HIS A 638 -10.93 36.58 20.50
C HIS A 638 -10.07 35.44 21.07
N ASP A 639 -8.84 35.72 21.44
CA ASP A 639 -7.85 34.77 21.92
C ASP A 639 -7.64 33.58 20.95
N ASP A 640 -7.62 33.89 19.63
CA ASP A 640 -7.60 32.87 18.56
C ASP A 640 -6.89 33.40 17.30
N GLY A 641 -6.44 32.48 16.44
CA GLY A 641 -5.89 32.77 15.12
C GLY A 641 -6.97 32.93 14.05
N TRP A 642 -6.72 33.79 13.08
CA TRP A 642 -7.55 33.92 11.90
C TRP A 642 -6.77 33.61 10.61
N TYR A 643 -7.48 33.21 9.54
CA TYR A 643 -6.90 32.68 8.35
C TYR A 643 -7.45 33.35 7.08
N TYR A 644 -6.59 33.46 6.07
CA TYR A 644 -7.00 33.72 4.70
C TYR A 644 -7.35 32.44 3.98
N ILE A 645 -8.27 32.49 3.03
CA ILE A 645 -8.56 31.40 2.11
C ILE A 645 -7.91 31.73 0.77
N LEU A 646 -6.98 30.89 0.36
CA LEU A 646 -6.17 31.08 -0.83
C LEU A 646 -6.17 29.83 -1.70
N ASP A 647 -5.89 30.00 -2.99
CA ASP A 647 -5.50 28.87 -3.83
C ASP A 647 -4.18 28.30 -3.32
N GLY A 648 -4.17 27.00 -3.11
CA GLY A 648 -3.01 26.30 -2.56
C GLY A 648 -2.00 25.89 -3.63
N THR A 649 -1.39 24.75 -3.39
CA THR A 649 -0.33 24.21 -4.23
C THR A 649 -0.87 23.55 -5.50
N ARG A 650 -0.21 23.82 -6.65
CA ARG A 650 -0.34 23.04 -7.87
C ARG A 650 0.89 22.18 -8.07
N THR A 651 0.70 20.88 -8.25
CA THR A 651 1.78 19.95 -8.60
C THR A 651 1.53 19.33 -9.96
N ARG A 652 2.56 19.33 -10.80
CA ARG A 652 2.60 18.66 -12.10
C ARG A 652 3.75 17.68 -12.15
N GLY A 653 3.55 16.58 -12.86
CA GLY A 653 4.61 15.59 -12.97
C GLY A 653 4.27 14.41 -13.82
N PHE A 654 5.16 13.41 -13.77
CA PHE A 654 4.92 12.11 -14.37
C PHE A 654 5.48 10.99 -13.49
N GLU A 655 4.91 9.82 -13.65
CA GLU A 655 5.27 8.60 -12.93
C GLU A 655 5.46 7.45 -13.91
N VAL A 656 6.43 6.59 -13.62
CA VAL A 656 6.68 5.34 -14.34
C VAL A 656 6.75 4.22 -13.31
N GLU A 657 6.07 3.12 -13.55
CA GLU A 657 6.15 1.92 -12.72
C GLU A 657 6.25 0.67 -13.59
N LEU A 658 7.10 -0.27 -13.16
CA LEU A 658 7.21 -1.62 -13.68
C LEU A 658 7.27 -2.55 -12.48
N ALA A 659 6.39 -3.54 -12.43
CA ALA A 659 6.35 -4.52 -11.34
C ALA A 659 6.01 -5.90 -11.87
N GLY A 660 6.74 -6.91 -11.45
CA GLY A 660 6.43 -8.29 -11.79
C GLY A 660 7.63 -9.09 -12.25
N GLU A 661 7.35 -10.23 -12.86
CA GLU A 661 8.32 -11.20 -13.34
C GLU A 661 8.68 -10.94 -14.80
N VAL A 662 9.94 -10.57 -15.04
CA VAL A 662 10.48 -10.29 -16.40
C VAL A 662 10.76 -11.58 -17.16
N THR A 663 11.31 -12.56 -16.47
CA THR A 663 11.50 -13.94 -16.95
C THR A 663 11.27 -14.88 -15.76
N PRO A 664 11.01 -16.18 -15.97
CA PRO A 664 10.79 -17.10 -14.87
C PRO A 664 11.82 -17.03 -13.76
N GLY A 665 11.37 -16.72 -12.54
CA GLY A 665 12.21 -16.56 -11.36
C GLY A 665 12.91 -15.21 -11.22
N TRP A 666 12.68 -14.22 -12.11
CA TRP A 666 13.25 -12.88 -12.03
C TRP A 666 12.18 -11.80 -11.84
N ASN A 667 11.96 -11.43 -10.61
CA ASN A 667 11.08 -10.33 -10.23
C ASN A 667 11.81 -8.98 -10.22
N VAL A 668 11.16 -7.96 -10.74
CA VAL A 668 11.64 -6.57 -10.77
C VAL A 668 10.53 -5.64 -10.31
N PHE A 669 10.88 -4.65 -9.53
CA PHE A 669 10.06 -3.47 -9.25
C PHE A 669 10.88 -2.23 -9.55
N LEU A 670 10.34 -1.34 -10.40
CA LEU A 670 10.91 -0.04 -10.74
C LEU A 670 9.82 1.02 -10.58
N GLY A 671 10.06 2.02 -9.76
CA GLY A 671 9.23 3.21 -9.63
C GLY A 671 10.07 4.46 -9.86
N TYR A 672 9.64 5.32 -10.77
CA TYR A 672 10.24 6.64 -10.96
C TYR A 672 9.15 7.71 -10.95
N THR A 673 9.39 8.79 -10.24
CA THR A 673 8.49 9.94 -10.17
C THR A 673 9.27 11.22 -10.37
N TYR A 674 8.77 12.09 -11.25
CA TYR A 674 9.14 13.48 -11.35
C TYR A 674 7.95 14.35 -10.99
N ARG A 675 8.14 15.35 -10.13
CA ARG A 675 7.11 16.34 -9.78
C ARG A 675 7.71 17.73 -9.62
N GLN A 676 6.87 18.73 -9.86
CA GLN A 676 7.17 20.12 -9.54
C GLN A 676 5.94 20.76 -8.87
N SER A 677 6.12 21.28 -7.66
CA SER A 677 5.06 21.95 -6.89
C SER A 677 5.29 23.44 -6.86
N LYS A 678 4.24 24.20 -7.15
CA LYS A 678 4.24 25.68 -7.15
C LYS A 678 3.01 26.18 -6.42
N ASP A 679 3.14 27.35 -5.79
CA ASP A 679 2.02 28.12 -5.27
C ASP A 679 1.27 28.89 -6.38
N ASN A 680 0.28 29.68 -6.00
CA ASN A 680 -0.53 30.49 -6.91
C ASN A 680 0.25 31.63 -7.59
N GLU A 681 1.40 32.05 -7.02
CA GLU A 681 2.31 33.04 -7.59
C GLU A 681 3.32 32.41 -8.56
N GLY A 682 3.34 31.09 -8.66
CA GLY A 682 4.29 30.32 -9.49
C GLY A 682 5.64 30.07 -8.83
N LYS A 683 5.80 30.40 -7.57
CA LYS A 683 6.99 30.11 -6.77
C LYS A 683 7.05 28.64 -6.41
N LYS A 684 8.25 28.08 -6.42
CA LYS A 684 8.48 26.68 -6.04
C LYS A 684 8.25 26.48 -4.55
N VAL A 685 7.40 25.52 -4.21
CA VAL A 685 7.08 25.13 -2.84
C VAL A 685 7.37 23.63 -2.60
N GLN A 686 7.16 23.14 -1.38
CA GLN A 686 7.41 21.74 -0.98
C GLN A 686 8.87 21.30 -1.21
N THR A 687 9.82 22.20 -0.97
CA THR A 687 11.25 22.00 -1.25
C THR A 687 11.93 20.99 -0.34
N THR A 688 11.32 20.66 0.79
CA THR A 688 11.76 19.58 1.71
C THR A 688 11.51 18.18 1.14
N GLN A 689 10.68 18.09 0.10
CA GLN A 689 10.41 16.84 -0.59
C GLN A 689 11.15 16.81 -1.94
N PRO A 690 11.72 15.67 -2.36
CA PRO A 690 12.45 15.58 -3.62
C PRO A 690 11.52 15.74 -4.84
N GLU A 691 12.00 16.41 -5.88
CA GLU A 691 11.29 16.48 -7.16
C GLU A 691 11.39 15.17 -7.95
N GLN A 692 12.45 14.41 -7.72
CA GLN A 692 12.70 13.16 -8.43
C GLN A 692 13.00 12.06 -7.42
N LEU A 693 12.31 10.94 -7.59
CA LEU A 693 12.48 9.72 -6.82
C LEU A 693 12.65 8.53 -7.78
N LEU A 694 13.66 7.71 -7.52
CA LEU A 694 13.83 6.41 -8.16
C LEU A 694 13.86 5.33 -7.10
N LYS A 695 13.07 4.29 -7.28
CA LYS A 695 13.03 3.09 -6.44
C LYS A 695 13.11 1.87 -7.33
N LEU A 696 14.15 1.10 -7.19
CA LEU A 696 14.39 -0.13 -7.92
C LEU A 696 14.61 -1.25 -6.91
N SER A 697 13.99 -2.38 -7.13
CA SER A 697 14.32 -3.63 -6.43
C SER A 697 14.19 -4.82 -7.37
N THR A 698 14.97 -5.84 -7.13
CA THR A 698 14.98 -7.05 -7.93
C THR A 698 15.33 -8.26 -7.09
N ALA A 699 14.75 -9.42 -7.46
CA ALA A 699 15.06 -10.71 -6.91
C ALA A 699 15.12 -11.73 -8.06
N TYR A 700 16.23 -12.42 -8.21
CA TYR A 700 16.45 -13.39 -9.27
C TYR A 700 16.86 -14.74 -8.69
N ARG A 701 16.02 -15.73 -8.88
CA ARG A 701 16.34 -17.13 -8.61
C ARG A 701 17.26 -17.65 -9.72
N LEU A 702 18.48 -18.03 -9.36
CA LEU A 702 19.45 -18.49 -10.31
C LEU A 702 19.02 -19.83 -10.94
N PRO A 703 19.29 -20.06 -12.24
CA PRO A 703 18.89 -21.28 -12.92
C PRO A 703 19.83 -22.46 -12.65
N GLY A 704 19.42 -23.65 -13.05
CA GLY A 704 20.23 -24.87 -13.07
C GLY A 704 20.67 -25.31 -11.69
N ALA A 705 21.95 -25.60 -11.49
CA ALA A 705 22.50 -26.09 -10.22
C ALA A 705 22.40 -25.09 -9.08
N TRP A 706 22.19 -23.81 -9.38
CA TRP A 706 22.05 -22.72 -8.43
C TRP A 706 20.60 -22.35 -8.11
N ASN A 707 19.61 -23.15 -8.53
CA ASN A 707 18.18 -22.86 -8.38
C ASN A 707 17.68 -22.71 -6.92
N LYS A 708 18.52 -23.09 -5.95
CA LYS A 708 18.26 -22.87 -4.52
C LYS A 708 18.68 -21.47 -4.03
N LEU A 709 19.41 -20.73 -4.85
CA LEU A 709 19.91 -19.40 -4.52
C LEU A 709 19.12 -18.33 -5.28
N THR A 710 18.54 -17.40 -4.53
CA THR A 710 17.97 -16.15 -5.05
C THR A 710 18.87 -15.01 -4.62
N VAL A 711 19.27 -14.17 -5.58
CA VAL A 711 20.04 -12.96 -5.33
C VAL A 711 19.25 -11.74 -5.76
N GLY A 712 19.42 -10.65 -5.06
CA GLY A 712 18.67 -9.45 -5.35
C GLY A 712 19.26 -8.23 -4.67
N GLY A 713 18.53 -7.16 -4.76
CA GLY A 713 18.90 -5.90 -4.13
C GLY A 713 18.01 -4.76 -4.57
N GLY A 714 18.41 -3.55 -4.23
CA GLY A 714 17.66 -2.37 -4.59
C GLY A 714 18.48 -1.10 -4.60
N VAL A 715 17.91 -0.09 -5.24
CA VAL A 715 18.43 1.28 -5.25
C VAL A 715 17.28 2.22 -4.94
N ARG A 716 17.49 3.09 -3.96
CA ARG A 716 16.62 4.24 -3.68
C ARG A 716 17.43 5.51 -3.91
N TRP A 717 17.05 6.29 -4.91
CA TRP A 717 17.68 7.55 -5.23
C TRP A 717 16.69 8.70 -5.16
N GLN A 718 17.16 9.85 -4.70
CA GLN A 718 16.39 11.09 -4.73
C GLN A 718 17.21 12.28 -5.17
N SER A 719 16.52 13.28 -5.75
CA SER A 719 17.09 14.58 -6.08
C SER A 719 17.36 15.42 -4.83
N GLN A 720 17.99 16.57 -5.04
CA GLN A 720 18.23 17.56 -3.98
C GLN A 720 16.93 17.99 -3.31
N THR A 721 17.00 18.20 -1.98
CA THR A 721 15.97 18.85 -1.17
C THR A 721 16.58 19.97 -0.35
N SER A 722 15.74 20.93 0.07
CA SER A 722 16.17 22.07 0.89
C SER A 722 15.06 22.54 1.83
N ALA A 723 15.45 23.01 2.99
CA ALA A 723 14.58 23.66 3.95
C ALA A 723 15.11 25.05 4.28
N GLN A 724 14.20 26.03 4.36
CA GLN A 724 14.52 27.33 4.95
C GLN A 724 14.36 27.21 6.47
N THR A 725 15.30 27.75 7.20
CA THR A 725 15.28 27.80 8.67
C THR A 725 15.32 29.26 9.11
N TYR A 726 14.58 29.55 10.15
CA TYR A 726 14.47 30.90 10.69
C TYR A 726 14.85 30.85 12.15
N TYR A 727 15.88 31.59 12.52
CA TYR A 727 16.35 31.74 13.89
C TYR A 727 16.32 33.23 14.27
N GLY A 728 15.21 33.71 14.79
CA GLY A 728 15.02 35.12 15.05
C GLY A 728 15.13 35.94 13.77
N LEU A 729 16.14 36.83 13.69
CA LEU A 729 16.40 37.65 12.49
C LEU A 729 17.33 36.94 11.46
N GLN A 730 17.89 35.78 11.80
CA GLN A 730 18.74 35.04 10.87
C GLN A 730 17.94 33.99 10.11
N SER A 731 18.17 33.90 8.82
CA SER A 731 17.63 32.87 7.96
C SER A 731 18.77 32.08 7.32
N GLY A 732 18.61 30.79 7.25
CA GLY A 732 19.57 29.88 6.62
C GLY A 732 18.86 28.82 5.79
N ALA A 733 19.60 28.22 4.86
CA ALA A 733 19.11 27.12 4.06
C ALA A 733 19.89 25.84 4.38
N ILE A 734 19.17 24.77 4.72
CA ILE A 734 19.73 23.44 4.83
C ILE A 734 19.52 22.76 3.50
N VAL A 735 20.57 22.17 2.94
CA VAL A 735 20.51 21.48 1.65
C VAL A 735 20.98 20.04 1.79
N GLN A 736 20.11 19.10 1.44
CA GLN A 736 20.46 17.71 1.19
C GLN A 736 20.80 17.53 -0.28
N LYS A 737 22.06 17.28 -0.59
CA LYS A 737 22.49 16.94 -1.96
C LYS A 737 21.84 15.65 -2.43
N PRO A 738 21.69 15.41 -3.75
CA PRO A 738 21.19 14.14 -4.26
C PRO A 738 21.99 12.95 -3.71
N TYR A 739 21.30 11.85 -3.41
CA TYR A 739 21.96 10.65 -2.93
C TYR A 739 21.26 9.38 -3.41
N ALA A 740 21.99 8.26 -3.35
CA ALA A 740 21.49 6.92 -3.57
C ALA A 740 21.79 6.03 -2.35
N LEU A 741 20.85 5.15 -2.02
CA LEU A 741 21.01 4.06 -1.07
C LEU A 741 20.97 2.75 -1.85
N PHE A 742 21.90 1.86 -1.57
CA PHE A 742 22.00 0.54 -2.21
C PHE A 742 21.71 -0.54 -1.18
N ASP A 743 20.86 -1.49 -1.53
CA ASP A 743 20.50 -2.63 -0.70
C ASP A 743 20.88 -3.94 -1.41
N LEU A 744 21.24 -4.98 -0.66
CA LEU A 744 21.51 -6.31 -1.18
C LEU A 744 20.61 -7.34 -0.48
N MET A 745 20.26 -8.39 -1.21
CA MET A 745 19.55 -9.55 -0.70
C MET A 745 20.18 -10.83 -1.27
N ALA A 746 20.30 -11.83 -0.42
CA ALA A 746 20.62 -13.20 -0.83
C ALA A 746 19.76 -14.17 -0.02
N GLN A 747 19.17 -15.15 -0.67
CA GLN A 747 18.28 -16.13 -0.07
C GLN A 747 18.69 -17.52 -0.55
N TYR A 748 18.86 -18.46 0.37
CA TYR A 748 19.19 -19.83 0.06
C TYR A 748 18.13 -20.80 0.62
N ASN A 749 17.53 -21.60 -0.25
CA ASN A 749 16.55 -22.60 0.11
C ASN A 749 17.28 -23.95 0.35
N PHE A 750 17.46 -24.35 1.60
CA PHE A 750 18.01 -25.66 1.94
C PHE A 750 17.07 -26.78 1.48
N SER A 751 15.76 -26.52 1.65
CA SER A 751 14.65 -27.35 1.18
C SER A 751 13.46 -26.43 0.84
N ASP A 752 12.36 -27.00 0.37
CA ASP A 752 11.11 -26.26 0.13
C ASP A 752 10.53 -25.64 1.42
N LYS A 753 10.94 -26.16 2.58
CA LYS A 753 10.48 -25.74 3.90
C LYS A 753 11.46 -24.88 4.68
N THR A 754 12.75 -24.95 4.38
CA THR A 754 13.80 -24.28 5.16
C THR A 754 14.58 -23.29 4.30
N GLN A 755 14.58 -22.04 4.69
CA GLN A 755 15.15 -20.92 3.95
C GLN A 755 16.00 -20.05 4.88
N LEU A 756 17.17 -19.62 4.41
CA LEU A 756 17.99 -18.60 5.04
C LEU A 756 18.07 -17.39 4.12
N GLN A 757 17.84 -16.19 4.66
CA GLN A 757 17.89 -14.93 3.92
C GLN A 757 18.81 -13.94 4.61
N LEU A 758 19.61 -13.23 3.83
CA LEU A 758 20.42 -12.09 4.23
C LEU A 758 19.91 -10.84 3.52
N ASN A 759 19.62 -9.78 4.27
CA ASN A 759 19.37 -8.45 3.73
C ASN A 759 20.40 -7.48 4.28
N VAL A 760 21.03 -6.69 3.41
CA VAL A 760 21.92 -5.58 3.79
C VAL A 760 21.33 -4.29 3.22
N ARG A 761 21.01 -3.33 4.09
CA ARG A 761 20.48 -2.01 3.73
C ARG A 761 21.57 -0.95 3.81
N ASN A 762 21.47 0.08 2.97
CA ASN A 762 22.43 1.17 2.88
C ASN A 762 23.88 0.65 2.83
N LEU A 763 24.16 -0.24 1.87
CA LEU A 763 25.43 -0.96 1.72
C LEU A 763 26.67 -0.05 1.77
N ALA A 764 26.57 1.14 1.16
CA ALA A 764 27.63 2.14 1.11
C ALA A 764 27.78 2.96 2.40
N ASP A 765 26.97 2.69 3.43
CA ASP A 765 26.91 3.44 4.69
C ASP A 765 26.78 4.95 4.49
N LYS A 766 25.93 5.35 3.51
CA LYS A 766 25.71 6.73 3.16
C LYS A 766 25.11 7.51 4.33
N LYS A 767 25.73 8.60 4.74
CA LYS A 767 25.18 9.59 5.66
C LYS A 767 24.31 10.56 4.86
N TYR A 768 23.07 10.78 5.31
CA TYR A 768 22.09 11.64 4.66
C TYR A 768 21.06 12.15 5.66
N TYR A 769 20.42 13.26 5.34
CA TYR A 769 19.24 13.69 6.08
C TYR A 769 18.00 12.96 5.54
N ARG A 770 17.30 12.25 6.41
CA ARG A 770 15.99 11.67 6.10
C ARG A 770 14.94 12.79 6.01
N SER A 771 15.02 13.76 6.92
CA SER A 771 14.17 14.96 6.91
C SER A 771 14.91 16.17 7.44
N MET A 772 14.40 17.35 7.12
CA MET A 772 14.96 18.63 7.51
C MET A 772 13.87 19.69 7.57
N GLY A 773 14.07 20.73 8.41
CA GLY A 773 13.24 21.92 8.48
C GLY A 773 12.16 21.88 9.55
N PHE A 774 11.70 20.72 9.98
CA PHE A 774 10.78 20.61 11.11
C PHE A 774 11.48 21.08 12.40
N TYR A 775 10.92 22.06 13.10
CA TYR A 775 11.56 22.74 14.24
C TYR A 775 13.01 23.19 13.93
N ASN A 776 13.26 23.70 12.72
CA ASN A 776 14.59 24.14 12.27
C ASN A 776 15.71 23.07 12.46
N SER A 777 15.35 21.82 12.42
CA SER A 777 16.22 20.70 12.73
C SER A 777 16.48 19.79 11.55
N VAL A 778 17.42 18.87 11.72
CA VAL A 778 17.72 17.77 10.80
C VAL A 778 17.57 16.43 11.50
N PHE A 779 17.15 15.43 10.76
CA PHE A 779 17.08 14.05 11.22
C PHE A 779 17.86 13.15 10.26
N TYR A 780 18.88 12.46 10.77
CA TYR A 780 19.70 11.56 9.93
C TYR A 780 18.94 10.26 9.60
N GLY A 781 19.21 9.74 8.42
CA GLY A 781 18.75 8.42 8.04
C GLY A 781 19.59 7.29 8.63
N GLU A 782 19.05 6.08 8.61
CA GLU A 782 19.72 4.89 9.13
C GLU A 782 21.04 4.62 8.40
N GLY A 783 22.06 4.21 9.14
CA GLY A 783 23.34 3.73 8.62
C GLY A 783 23.19 2.38 7.91
N ARG A 784 24.34 1.76 7.58
CA ARG A 784 24.36 0.40 7.04
C ARG A 784 23.88 -0.59 8.10
N SER A 785 22.94 -1.44 7.73
CA SER A 785 22.44 -2.51 8.59
C SER A 785 22.36 -3.83 7.85
N ALA A 786 22.47 -4.93 8.58
CA ALA A 786 22.35 -6.29 8.06
C ALA A 786 21.38 -7.09 8.92
N LEU A 787 20.56 -7.94 8.29
CA LEU A 787 19.61 -8.82 8.93
C LEU A 787 19.71 -10.21 8.31
N VAL A 788 19.86 -11.23 9.13
CA VAL A 788 19.79 -12.64 8.74
C VAL A 788 18.47 -13.22 9.26
N THR A 789 17.70 -13.86 8.40
CA THR A 789 16.41 -14.45 8.73
C THR A 789 16.40 -15.92 8.36
N LEU A 790 16.10 -16.80 9.31
CA LEU A 790 15.81 -18.20 9.10
C LEU A 790 14.29 -18.40 9.10
N THR A 791 13.78 -19.02 8.04
CA THR A 791 12.36 -19.35 7.91
C THR A 791 12.20 -20.88 7.83
N GLN A 792 11.29 -21.40 8.66
CA GLN A 792 10.84 -22.80 8.60
C GLN A 792 9.36 -22.83 8.28
N ARG A 793 8.96 -23.54 7.22
CA ARG A 793 7.56 -23.80 6.82
C ARG A 793 7.19 -25.24 7.17
N PHE A 794 5.90 -25.47 7.36
CA PHE A 794 5.38 -26.77 7.74
C PHE A 794 4.39 -27.31 6.71
#